data_4fc24d29063dfe519cff150f64bd5029
#
_entry.id   4fc24d29063dfe519cff150f64bd5029
#
_cell.length_a   1.000
_cell.length_b   1.000
_cell.length_c   1.000
_cell.angle_alpha   90.00
_cell.angle_beta   90.00
_cell.angle_gamma   90.00
#
_symmetry.space_group_name_H-M   'P 1'
#
loop_
_entity.id
_entity.type
_entity.pdbx_description
1 polymer ?
#
loop_
_entity_poly.entity_id
_entity_poly.type
_entity_poly.pdbx_seq_one_letter_code
_entity_poly.pdbx_strand_id
1 'polypeptide(L)'
;MKWLLYLVFVLAGALPLRAGHTLRGTVVNASGKAVEAATVQIMDRDKTIAYAFTDAQGGYVVTYEADAAQQLRIVVSHLSYEKHTAQINVGDKRHDVRLKDKNKALQEVVVKAPEVYQRGDTLNYRLSAFTGAADYTLSDALKKLPGVEVSDEGAIKYLGKDISDFYIEGLDLLGGKYNVATQSLPAAYVTSVQVLTNHQPVKVDEAAFSDDVAINIKLSRHAKLRPVGTYEATVGRGDKTRYYLAGAGMLFNPGFQLLAALKLGDTKEFAEQEGRDHFADDVYTPVARAVLGELNASHPPIKRERYISPQDHAVSLNLIQKLRPEATLKANVGYAHTRTGHSYASEQRYPTASESITIAQQYAPDVERHLPFLSMEYKDNRSKRYIVNRLTAGATLLDASLPMSDGTWGASLQREKGREANVENRFSVRWKSERLGWGLTSFVRYNRTPEGRVDIATRDGERLTQRAAGRHLLVRTTLSAAYETRTSRLYLPLTVDYGADRVTTALQQDTVAADNQLDGASLRILLSPQYEYTHPLRRFIFRASTTLGGVFQDYTNRGSHPAAYRTGRWTAAPSLYFYYALSPRSIVRLQGAYAETDGDLSDLLTAPIRNRLTSERRGLGLLARSRTLSARADYDIKLPLEMLFCYVGASYVQQRNSLMPSLAVSPRLIEATTRSMPHHTRHASIYFGLTKRFQSIGTKAALNAGFTRGQQVMIQNERRYDYQLSTLWFT
;
A
#
# COMPACT_ATOMS: atom_id res chain seq x y z
N MET A 1 -20.52 -8.94 -25.17
CA MET A 1 -20.66 -7.80 -24.25
C MET A 1 -22.08 -7.67 -23.65
N LYS A 2 -23.15 -7.84 -24.38
CA LYS A 2 -24.52 -7.80 -23.81
C LYS A 2 -24.85 -8.91 -22.79
N TRP A 3 -24.30 -10.10 -22.96
CA TRP A 3 -24.53 -11.26 -22.06
C TRP A 3 -23.80 -11.13 -20.69
N LEU A 4 -22.69 -10.41 -20.60
CA LEU A 4 -21.96 -10.19 -19.35
C LEU A 4 -22.70 -9.20 -18.44
N LEU A 5 -23.35 -8.20 -19.01
CA LEU A 5 -24.22 -7.27 -18.29
C LEU A 5 -25.47 -7.95 -17.72
N TYR A 6 -26.05 -8.92 -18.46
CA TYR A 6 -27.17 -9.71 -17.97
C TYR A 6 -26.80 -10.64 -16.83
N LEU A 7 -25.60 -11.23 -16.87
CA LEU A 7 -25.09 -12.08 -15.77
C LEU A 7 -24.86 -11.29 -14.48
N VAL A 8 -24.33 -10.08 -14.57
CA VAL A 8 -24.15 -9.17 -13.42
C VAL A 8 -25.49 -8.71 -12.87
N PHE A 9 -26.50 -8.46 -13.72
CA PHE A 9 -27.84 -8.07 -13.28
C PHE A 9 -28.63 -9.23 -12.66
N VAL A 10 -28.46 -10.44 -13.14
CA VAL A 10 -29.13 -11.63 -12.59
C VAL A 10 -28.49 -12.06 -11.25
N LEU A 11 -27.18 -11.92 -11.09
CA LEU A 11 -26.52 -12.14 -9.77
C LEU A 11 -26.87 -11.03 -8.75
N ALA A 12 -27.11 -9.80 -9.17
CA ALA A 12 -27.53 -8.72 -8.30
C ALA A 12 -28.99 -8.85 -7.83
N GLY A 13 -29.83 -9.58 -8.57
CA GLY A 13 -31.25 -9.77 -8.26
C GLY A 13 -31.59 -10.89 -7.29
N ALA A 14 -30.63 -11.74 -6.89
CA ALA A 14 -30.88 -12.94 -6.08
C ALA A 14 -30.47 -12.81 -4.62
N LEU A 15 -30.05 -11.63 -4.14
CA LEU A 15 -29.75 -11.43 -2.72
C LEU A 15 -31.03 -11.01 -1.99
N PRO A 16 -31.48 -11.72 -0.95
CA PRO A 16 -32.59 -11.28 -0.13
C PRO A 16 -32.22 -9.97 0.54
N LEU A 17 -32.91 -8.89 0.20
CA LEU A 17 -32.85 -7.61 0.93
C LEU A 17 -33.41 -7.86 2.32
N ARG A 18 -32.57 -8.14 3.29
CA ARG A 18 -32.95 -8.12 4.69
C ARG A 18 -33.12 -6.68 5.15
N ALA A 19 -34.31 -6.33 5.57
CA ALA A 19 -34.56 -5.00 6.13
C ALA A 19 -33.88 -4.89 7.49
N GLY A 20 -32.94 -3.95 7.63
CA GLY A 20 -32.34 -3.61 8.92
C GLY A 20 -33.37 -2.88 9.79
N HIS A 21 -33.69 -3.46 10.95
CA HIS A 21 -34.60 -2.89 11.95
C HIS A 21 -33.81 -2.19 13.06
N THR A 22 -34.29 -1.05 13.55
CA THR A 22 -33.66 -0.32 14.66
C THR A 22 -34.62 -0.28 15.83
N LEU A 23 -34.23 -0.88 16.95
CA LEU A 23 -34.93 -0.83 18.21
C LEU A 23 -34.23 0.14 19.15
N ARG A 24 -35.03 1.03 19.78
CA ARG A 24 -34.57 1.99 20.78
C ARG A 24 -35.33 1.78 22.10
N GLY A 25 -34.76 2.22 23.18
CA GLY A 25 -35.46 2.20 24.46
C GLY A 25 -34.60 2.72 25.58
N THR A 26 -35.16 2.69 26.80
CA THR A 26 -34.47 3.05 28.02
C THR A 26 -34.49 1.88 29.00
N VAL A 27 -33.41 1.74 29.77
CA VAL A 27 -33.30 0.77 30.85
C VAL A 27 -33.24 1.50 32.17
N VAL A 28 -34.20 1.21 33.05
CA VAL A 28 -34.27 1.79 34.39
C VAL A 28 -34.35 0.70 35.46
N ASN A 29 -33.96 0.99 36.67
CA ASN A 29 -34.12 0.08 37.81
C ASN A 29 -35.53 0.13 38.41
N ALA A 30 -35.80 -0.62 39.47
CA ALA A 30 -37.10 -0.67 40.16
C ALA A 30 -37.55 0.70 40.68
N SER A 31 -36.62 1.59 41.06
CA SER A 31 -36.92 2.97 41.52
C SER A 31 -37.03 4.00 40.40
N GLY A 32 -36.90 3.59 39.13
CA GLY A 32 -36.99 4.51 37.97
C GLY A 32 -35.68 5.22 37.61
N LYS A 33 -34.56 4.91 38.25
CA LYS A 33 -33.26 5.50 37.96
C LYS A 33 -32.64 4.80 36.72
N ALA A 34 -32.04 5.61 35.86
CA ALA A 34 -31.32 5.11 34.66
C ALA A 34 -30.23 4.10 35.02
N VAL A 35 -30.13 3.05 34.23
CA VAL A 35 -29.08 2.02 34.36
C VAL A 35 -28.09 2.16 33.21
N GLU A 36 -26.89 2.66 33.52
CA GLU A 36 -25.77 2.81 32.58
C GLU A 36 -25.05 1.49 32.38
N ALA A 37 -24.50 1.27 31.20
CA ALA A 37 -23.70 0.09 30.83
C ALA A 37 -24.44 -1.25 30.93
N ALA A 38 -25.78 -1.29 30.92
CA ALA A 38 -26.55 -2.50 30.77
C ALA A 38 -26.37 -3.05 29.34
N THR A 39 -26.13 -4.35 29.23
CA THR A 39 -26.02 -5.05 27.94
C THR A 39 -27.42 -5.39 27.44
N VAL A 40 -27.79 -4.87 26.28
CA VAL A 40 -29.05 -5.16 25.58
C VAL A 40 -28.72 -6.05 24.39
N GLN A 41 -29.25 -7.25 24.36
CA GLN A 41 -29.04 -8.25 23.31
C GLN A 41 -30.36 -8.58 22.61
N ILE A 42 -30.33 -8.64 21.29
CA ILE A 42 -31.42 -9.20 20.49
C ILE A 42 -31.05 -10.64 20.12
N MET A 43 -31.91 -11.56 20.46
CA MET A 43 -31.67 -12.99 20.25
C MET A 43 -32.75 -13.59 19.35
N ASP A 44 -32.30 -14.41 18.40
CA ASP A 44 -33.13 -15.35 17.67
C ASP A 44 -32.86 -16.75 18.27
N ARG A 45 -33.87 -17.30 18.95
CA ARG A 45 -33.74 -18.53 19.76
C ARG A 45 -32.60 -18.39 20.78
N ASP A 46 -31.49 -19.11 20.61
CA ASP A 46 -30.30 -19.06 21.47
C ASP A 46 -29.12 -18.30 20.88
N LYS A 47 -29.28 -17.68 19.71
CA LYS A 47 -28.25 -16.95 19.02
C LYS A 47 -28.45 -15.44 19.19
N THR A 48 -27.43 -14.72 19.68
CA THR A 48 -27.42 -13.25 19.68
C THR A 48 -27.20 -12.73 18.27
N ILE A 49 -28.16 -11.96 17.74
CA ILE A 49 -28.09 -11.38 16.39
C ILE A 49 -27.64 -9.90 16.41
N ALA A 50 -27.84 -9.20 17.54
CA ALA A 50 -27.34 -7.83 17.75
C ALA A 50 -27.27 -7.53 19.24
N TYR A 51 -26.44 -6.52 19.61
CA TYR A 51 -26.37 -6.01 20.97
C TYR A 51 -26.00 -4.52 21.01
N ALA A 52 -26.31 -3.88 22.12
CA ALA A 52 -25.91 -2.51 22.46
C ALA A 52 -25.70 -2.40 23.98
N PHE A 53 -25.07 -1.29 24.40
CA PHE A 53 -24.99 -0.92 25.81
C PHE A 53 -25.82 0.35 26.04
N THR A 54 -26.36 0.47 27.27
CA THR A 54 -27.04 1.69 27.66
C THR A 54 -26.05 2.81 27.99
N ASP A 55 -26.40 4.02 27.62
CA ASP A 55 -25.67 5.25 27.95
C ASP A 55 -25.90 5.68 29.42
N ALA A 56 -25.33 6.83 29.84
CA ALA A 56 -25.49 7.38 31.18
C ALA A 56 -26.93 7.76 31.54
N GLN A 57 -27.83 7.94 30.57
CA GLN A 57 -29.25 8.19 30.71
C GLN A 57 -30.09 6.90 30.61
N GLY A 58 -29.43 5.75 30.51
CA GLY A 58 -30.06 4.45 30.36
C GLY A 58 -30.61 4.19 28.96
N GLY A 59 -30.36 5.06 28.00
CA GLY A 59 -30.79 4.93 26.60
C GLY A 59 -29.99 3.90 25.82
N TYR A 60 -30.64 3.17 24.90
CA TYR A 60 -29.96 2.28 23.97
C TYR A 60 -30.55 2.36 22.57
N VAL A 61 -29.74 2.07 21.58
CA VAL A 61 -30.11 1.91 20.17
C VAL A 61 -29.41 0.67 19.63
N VAL A 62 -30.19 -0.32 19.18
CA VAL A 62 -29.66 -1.54 18.57
C VAL A 62 -30.25 -1.74 17.18
N THR A 63 -29.40 -1.99 16.21
CA THR A 63 -29.82 -2.31 14.83
C THR A 63 -29.59 -3.79 14.57
N TYR A 64 -30.61 -4.46 14.05
CA TYR A 64 -30.59 -5.89 13.80
C TYR A 64 -31.28 -6.22 12.46
N GLU A 65 -30.92 -7.37 11.90
CA GLU A 65 -31.53 -7.92 10.69
C GLU A 65 -32.31 -9.17 11.08
N ALA A 66 -33.62 -9.23 10.71
CA ALA A 66 -34.45 -10.37 10.94
C ALA A 66 -35.57 -10.45 9.92
N ASP A 67 -35.99 -11.66 9.60
CA ASP A 67 -37.15 -11.91 8.72
C ASP A 67 -38.46 -11.74 9.51
N ALA A 68 -39.53 -11.28 8.87
CA ALA A 68 -40.80 -10.96 9.53
C ALA A 68 -41.46 -12.14 10.29
N ALA A 69 -41.09 -13.37 9.98
CA ALA A 69 -41.59 -14.57 10.64
C ALA A 69 -40.74 -15.02 11.85
N GLN A 70 -39.63 -14.32 12.20
CA GLN A 70 -38.75 -14.70 13.30
C GLN A 70 -39.33 -14.26 14.65
N GLN A 71 -39.31 -15.16 15.62
CA GLN A 71 -39.62 -14.82 17.02
C GLN A 71 -38.35 -14.37 17.73
N LEU A 72 -38.25 -13.07 17.96
CA LEU A 72 -37.12 -12.46 18.62
C LEU A 72 -37.37 -12.26 20.11
N ARG A 73 -36.31 -12.28 20.89
CA ARG A 73 -36.35 -11.88 22.30
C ARG A 73 -35.27 -10.85 22.59
N ILE A 74 -35.60 -9.86 23.37
CA ILE A 74 -34.67 -8.93 23.97
C ILE A 74 -34.21 -9.47 25.31
N VAL A 75 -32.91 -9.45 25.54
CA VAL A 75 -32.29 -9.85 26.80
C VAL A 75 -31.47 -8.68 27.31
N VAL A 76 -31.84 -8.17 28.49
CA VAL A 76 -31.11 -7.08 29.14
C VAL A 76 -30.46 -7.62 30.41
N SER A 77 -29.15 -7.41 30.52
CA SER A 77 -28.35 -7.86 31.66
C SER A 77 -27.42 -6.77 32.18
N HIS A 78 -27.29 -6.74 33.52
CA HIS A 78 -26.37 -5.83 34.20
C HIS A 78 -25.84 -6.53 35.46
N LEU A 79 -24.65 -6.15 35.93
CA LEU A 79 -23.98 -6.79 37.07
C LEU A 79 -24.81 -6.78 38.36
N SER A 80 -25.51 -5.66 38.60
CA SER A 80 -26.26 -5.39 39.84
C SER A 80 -27.75 -5.72 39.76
N TYR A 81 -28.25 -6.16 38.58
CA TYR A 81 -29.67 -6.40 38.36
C TYR A 81 -29.96 -7.81 37.86
N GLU A 82 -31.20 -8.27 38.08
CA GLU A 82 -31.66 -9.52 37.49
C GLU A 82 -31.75 -9.41 35.97
N LYS A 83 -31.42 -10.51 35.31
CA LYS A 83 -31.53 -10.59 33.83
C LYS A 83 -32.99 -10.50 33.45
N HIS A 84 -33.31 -9.55 32.58
CA HIS A 84 -34.63 -9.36 32.01
C HIS A 84 -34.67 -9.98 30.61
N THR A 85 -35.73 -10.72 30.31
CA THR A 85 -35.96 -11.32 29.00
C THR A 85 -37.41 -11.07 28.61
N ALA A 86 -37.63 -10.53 27.40
CA ALA A 86 -38.96 -10.28 26.83
C ALA A 86 -38.99 -10.67 25.36
N GLN A 87 -40.15 -11.05 24.85
CA GLN A 87 -40.36 -11.22 23.42
C GLN A 87 -40.55 -9.88 22.75
N ILE A 88 -40.03 -9.73 21.56
CA ILE A 88 -40.20 -8.54 20.70
C ILE A 88 -40.59 -9.00 19.30
N ASN A 89 -41.37 -8.17 18.61
CA ASN A 89 -41.70 -8.43 17.21
C ASN A 89 -40.67 -7.77 16.28
N VAL A 90 -40.47 -8.37 15.13
CA VAL A 90 -39.63 -7.79 14.08
C VAL A 90 -40.26 -6.47 13.65
N GLY A 91 -39.47 -5.38 13.72
CA GLY A 91 -39.93 -4.04 13.39
C GLY A 91 -40.42 -3.18 14.57
N ASP A 92 -40.45 -3.70 15.79
CA ASP A 92 -40.68 -2.88 16.98
C ASP A 92 -39.67 -1.74 17.00
N LYS A 93 -40.16 -0.49 17.24
CA LYS A 93 -39.29 0.70 17.19
C LYS A 93 -38.79 1.12 18.59
N ARG A 94 -39.51 0.71 19.64
CA ARG A 94 -39.22 1.08 21.02
C ARG A 94 -39.55 -0.05 21.99
N HIS A 95 -38.63 -0.33 22.93
CA HIS A 95 -38.87 -1.24 24.03
C HIS A 95 -38.12 -0.75 25.28
N ASP A 96 -38.88 -0.28 26.28
CA ASP A 96 -38.34 0.20 27.55
C ASP A 96 -38.32 -0.95 28.56
N VAL A 97 -37.24 -1.04 29.35
CA VAL A 97 -37.00 -2.17 30.26
C VAL A 97 -36.81 -1.66 31.70
N ARG A 98 -37.50 -2.31 32.65
CA ARG A 98 -37.28 -2.11 34.07
C ARG A 98 -36.64 -3.30 34.70
N LEU A 99 -35.43 -3.15 35.24
CA LEU A 99 -34.66 -4.21 35.89
C LEU A 99 -34.96 -4.29 37.38
N LYS A 100 -34.98 -5.50 37.91
CA LYS A 100 -35.11 -5.79 39.37
C LYS A 100 -33.72 -5.93 39.99
N ASP A 101 -33.56 -5.44 41.23
CA ASP A 101 -32.32 -5.56 41.96
C ASP A 101 -31.96 -7.01 42.25
N LYS A 102 -30.71 -7.36 42.05
CA LYS A 102 -30.22 -8.72 42.27
C LYS A 102 -29.75 -8.91 43.71
N ASN A 103 -30.62 -9.48 44.53
CA ASN A 103 -30.35 -9.77 45.95
C ASN A 103 -29.49 -11.07 46.14
N LYS A 104 -28.36 -11.22 45.44
CA LYS A 104 -27.41 -12.31 45.68
C LYS A 104 -25.99 -11.78 45.81
N ALA A 105 -25.29 -12.27 46.83
CA ALA A 105 -23.83 -12.11 46.91
C ALA A 105 -23.22 -12.45 45.55
N LEU A 106 -22.46 -11.54 44.98
CA LEU A 106 -21.78 -11.69 43.70
C LEU A 106 -20.82 -12.86 43.78
N GLN A 107 -21.19 -14.01 43.22
CA GLN A 107 -20.15 -14.89 42.71
C GLN A 107 -19.41 -14.13 41.64
N GLU A 108 -18.10 -14.15 41.72
CA GLU A 108 -17.21 -13.52 40.74
C GLU A 108 -17.58 -14.00 39.32
N VAL A 109 -18.42 -13.22 38.63
CA VAL A 109 -18.70 -13.47 37.22
C VAL A 109 -17.54 -12.93 36.43
N VAL A 110 -16.62 -13.80 36.07
CA VAL A 110 -15.57 -13.48 35.10
C VAL A 110 -16.25 -13.23 33.75
N VAL A 111 -16.67 -12.00 33.51
CA VAL A 111 -17.14 -11.56 32.20
C VAL A 111 -15.90 -11.55 31.29
N LYS A 112 -15.67 -12.62 30.53
CA LYS A 112 -14.65 -12.61 29.48
C LYS A 112 -15.06 -11.58 28.45
N ALA A 113 -14.38 -10.42 28.45
CA ALA A 113 -14.55 -9.44 27.43
C ALA A 113 -14.34 -10.08 26.03
N PRO A 114 -15.12 -9.75 25.01
CA PRO A 114 -15.00 -10.36 23.70
C PRO A 114 -13.58 -10.18 23.13
N GLU A 115 -13.11 -11.18 22.40
CA GLU A 115 -11.78 -11.15 21.77
C GLU A 115 -11.71 -10.09 20.69
N VAL A 116 -12.82 -9.91 19.97
CA VAL A 116 -13.01 -8.90 18.94
C VAL A 116 -14.34 -8.21 19.18
N TYR A 117 -14.33 -6.88 19.16
CA TYR A 117 -15.57 -6.09 19.23
C TYR A 117 -15.45 -4.86 18.34
N GLN A 118 -16.60 -4.43 17.80
CA GLN A 118 -16.69 -3.26 16.94
C GLN A 118 -17.41 -2.12 17.69
N ARG A 119 -16.83 -0.92 17.57
CA ARG A 119 -17.44 0.33 18.06
C ARG A 119 -17.37 1.38 16.96
N GLY A 120 -18.51 1.71 16.35
CA GLY A 120 -18.55 2.55 15.16
C GLY A 120 -17.72 1.93 14.03
N ASP A 121 -16.84 2.73 13.45
CA ASP A 121 -15.93 2.30 12.37
C ASP A 121 -14.62 1.67 12.90
N THR A 122 -14.52 1.40 14.21
CA THR A 122 -13.34 0.82 14.85
C THR A 122 -13.58 -0.62 15.25
N LEU A 123 -12.79 -1.53 14.69
CA LEU A 123 -12.72 -2.92 15.12
C LEU A 123 -11.55 -3.10 16.09
N ASN A 124 -11.83 -3.59 17.28
CA ASN A 124 -10.84 -3.77 18.34
C ASN A 124 -10.53 -5.25 18.52
N TYR A 125 -9.25 -5.62 18.43
CA TYR A 125 -8.71 -6.93 18.74
C TYR A 125 -8.00 -6.88 20.08
N ARG A 126 -8.45 -7.68 21.07
CA ARG A 126 -7.72 -7.86 22.33
C ARG A 126 -6.56 -8.83 22.08
N LEU A 127 -5.34 -8.30 22.05
CA LEU A 127 -4.19 -9.04 21.54
C LEU A 127 -3.89 -10.33 22.32
N SER A 128 -4.08 -10.32 23.64
CA SER A 128 -3.85 -11.50 24.50
C SER A 128 -4.71 -12.73 24.15
N ALA A 129 -5.79 -12.55 23.40
CA ALA A 129 -6.62 -13.67 22.92
C ALA A 129 -6.05 -14.33 21.64
N PHE A 130 -5.07 -13.71 21.00
CA PHE A 130 -4.51 -14.15 19.71
C PHE A 130 -3.05 -14.57 19.81
N THR A 131 -2.34 -14.14 20.86
CA THR A 131 -0.91 -14.38 21.04
C THR A 131 -0.63 -15.48 22.05
N GLY A 132 0.46 -16.21 21.81
CA GLY A 132 1.04 -17.22 22.70
C GLY A 132 2.48 -16.90 23.05
N ALA A 133 3.14 -17.79 23.82
CA ALA A 133 4.51 -17.61 24.29
C ALA A 133 5.57 -17.49 23.16
N ALA A 134 5.25 -17.96 21.96
CA ALA A 134 6.15 -17.89 20.81
C ALA A 134 6.02 -16.58 19.99
N ASP A 135 5.12 -15.68 20.35
CA ASP A 135 4.88 -14.43 19.63
C ASP A 135 5.65 -13.29 20.30
N TYR A 136 6.85 -13.05 19.83
CA TYR A 136 7.74 -12.06 20.45
C TYR A 136 7.48 -10.65 19.96
N THR A 137 7.16 -10.47 18.67
CA THR A 137 7.03 -9.16 18.03
C THR A 137 5.57 -8.82 17.75
N LEU A 138 5.30 -7.51 17.58
CA LEU A 138 3.99 -7.06 17.10
C LEU A 138 3.65 -7.67 15.73
N SER A 139 4.63 -7.86 14.84
CA SER A 139 4.43 -8.51 13.54
C SER A 139 3.89 -9.93 13.68
N ASP A 140 4.44 -10.73 14.62
CA ASP A 140 3.95 -12.10 14.88
C ASP A 140 2.49 -12.09 15.33
N ALA A 141 2.16 -11.13 16.19
CA ALA A 141 0.81 -10.94 16.67
C ALA A 141 -0.18 -10.50 15.57
N LEU A 142 0.22 -9.54 14.73
CA LEU A 142 -0.62 -9.03 13.63
C LEU A 142 -0.97 -10.14 12.62
N LYS A 143 -0.02 -11.02 12.30
CA LYS A 143 -0.24 -12.17 11.40
C LYS A 143 -1.36 -13.12 11.89
N LYS A 144 -1.65 -13.11 13.18
CA LYS A 144 -2.68 -13.96 13.79
C LYS A 144 -4.07 -13.34 13.85
N LEU A 145 -4.16 -12.02 13.61
CA LEU A 145 -5.46 -11.33 13.66
C LEU A 145 -6.31 -11.71 12.43
N PRO A 146 -7.59 -12.04 12.63
CA PRO A 146 -8.49 -12.32 11.52
C PRO A 146 -8.70 -11.08 10.64
N GLY A 147 -8.65 -11.26 9.31
CA GLY A 147 -8.78 -10.17 8.34
C GLY A 147 -7.53 -9.31 8.17
N VAL A 148 -6.50 -9.46 9.00
CA VAL A 148 -5.22 -8.79 8.87
C VAL A 148 -4.23 -9.72 8.18
N GLU A 149 -3.55 -9.21 7.18
CA GLU A 149 -2.50 -9.86 6.42
C GLU A 149 -1.21 -9.05 6.55
N VAL A 150 -0.08 -9.72 6.73
CA VAL A 150 1.25 -9.11 6.76
C VAL A 150 2.11 -9.83 5.74
N SER A 151 2.56 -9.13 4.71
CA SER A 151 3.43 -9.71 3.68
C SER A 151 4.83 -10.02 4.22
N ASP A 152 5.63 -10.73 3.46
CA ASP A 152 7.02 -11.03 3.82
C ASP A 152 7.87 -9.74 3.87
N GLU A 153 7.52 -8.71 3.08
CA GLU A 153 8.15 -7.38 3.12
C GLU A 153 7.61 -6.50 4.25
N GLY A 154 6.66 -6.98 5.05
CA GLY A 154 6.07 -6.29 6.19
C GLY A 154 4.90 -5.37 5.86
N ALA A 155 4.41 -5.34 4.61
CA ALA A 155 3.21 -4.57 4.27
C ALA A 155 1.98 -5.15 4.96
N ILE A 156 1.19 -4.28 5.58
CA ILE A 156 -0.02 -4.67 6.31
C ILE A 156 -1.24 -4.37 5.46
N LYS A 157 -2.12 -5.36 5.32
CA LYS A 157 -3.41 -5.24 4.65
C LYS A 157 -4.53 -5.62 5.60
N TYR A 158 -5.69 -5.03 5.39
CA TYR A 158 -6.92 -5.44 6.02
C TYR A 158 -7.97 -5.75 4.97
N LEU A 159 -8.42 -7.01 4.91
CA LEU A 159 -9.32 -7.52 3.86
C LEU A 159 -8.81 -7.22 2.45
N GLY A 160 -7.55 -7.55 2.19
CA GLY A 160 -6.88 -7.31 0.91
C GLY A 160 -6.54 -5.85 0.58
N LYS A 161 -6.92 -4.89 1.45
CA LYS A 161 -6.68 -3.46 1.27
C LYS A 161 -5.47 -3.01 2.09
N ASP A 162 -4.54 -2.30 1.46
CA ASP A 162 -3.38 -1.72 2.15
C ASP A 162 -3.84 -0.68 3.17
N ILE A 163 -3.14 -0.59 4.31
CA ILE A 163 -3.41 0.44 5.31
C ILE A 163 -2.84 1.79 4.85
N SER A 164 -3.53 2.89 5.20
CA SER A 164 -3.12 4.26 4.89
C SER A 164 -2.32 4.91 6.02
N ASP A 165 -2.50 4.46 7.25
CA ASP A 165 -1.88 5.04 8.44
C ASP A 165 -1.59 3.97 9.49
N PHE A 166 -0.50 4.20 10.26
CA PHE A 166 -0.10 3.34 11.37
C PHE A 166 0.19 4.19 12.62
N TYR A 167 -0.58 3.98 13.67
CA TYR A 167 -0.49 4.74 14.90
C TYR A 167 -0.02 3.88 16.08
N ILE A 168 0.73 4.49 16.98
CA ILE A 168 1.01 3.96 18.32
C ILE A 168 0.43 4.97 19.32
N GLU A 169 -0.58 4.54 20.11
CA GLU A 169 -1.30 5.41 21.04
C GLU A 169 -1.89 6.67 20.37
N GLY A 170 -2.30 6.55 19.10
CA GLY A 170 -2.90 7.63 18.31
C GLY A 170 -1.89 8.62 17.73
N LEU A 171 -0.58 8.35 17.81
CA LEU A 171 0.47 9.16 17.19
C LEU A 171 1.12 8.39 16.03
N ASP A 172 1.33 9.05 14.92
CA ASP A 172 2.03 8.55 13.75
C ASP A 172 3.54 8.79 13.89
N LEU A 173 4.24 7.93 14.65
CA LEU A 173 5.67 8.04 14.89
C LEU A 173 6.52 7.77 13.63
N LEU A 174 6.11 6.81 12.80
CA LEU A 174 6.97 6.21 11.77
C LEU A 174 6.49 6.48 10.34
N GLY A 175 5.24 6.93 10.16
CA GLY A 175 4.62 6.98 8.84
C GLY A 175 4.57 5.59 8.20
N GLY A 176 4.88 5.51 6.92
CA GLY A 176 4.94 4.24 6.19
C GLY A 176 6.10 3.31 6.55
N LYS A 177 7.07 3.77 7.37
CA LYS A 177 8.20 2.95 7.85
C LYS A 177 7.89 2.16 9.12
N TYR A 178 6.65 1.78 9.31
CA TYR A 178 6.15 1.10 10.52
C TYR A 178 6.80 -0.26 10.79
N ASN A 179 7.52 -0.85 9.82
CA ASN A 179 8.24 -2.10 10.01
C ASN A 179 9.24 -2.04 11.18
N VAL A 180 9.86 -0.87 11.41
CA VAL A 180 10.74 -0.69 12.57
C VAL A 180 10.00 -0.99 13.87
N ALA A 181 8.77 -0.52 14.03
CA ALA A 181 7.96 -0.81 15.22
C ALA A 181 7.41 -2.23 15.23
N THR A 182 6.89 -2.74 14.11
CA THR A 182 6.28 -4.07 14.07
C THR A 182 7.28 -5.17 14.37
N GLN A 183 8.54 -4.98 14.03
CA GLN A 183 9.63 -5.93 14.27
C GLN A 183 10.34 -5.73 15.62
N SER A 184 10.18 -4.57 16.26
CA SER A 184 10.93 -4.25 17.50
C SER A 184 10.02 -4.17 18.74
N LEU A 185 8.72 -3.86 18.58
CA LEU A 185 7.79 -3.75 19.70
C LEU A 185 7.33 -5.14 20.16
N PRO A 186 7.57 -5.53 21.43
CA PRO A 186 7.11 -6.80 21.94
C PRO A 186 5.59 -6.90 21.97
N ALA A 187 5.05 -8.03 21.51
CA ALA A 187 3.62 -8.33 21.55
C ALA A 187 3.04 -8.23 22.97
N ALA A 188 3.81 -8.61 23.98
CA ALA A 188 3.42 -8.56 25.40
C ALA A 188 3.13 -7.15 25.93
N TYR A 189 3.65 -6.11 25.30
CA TYR A 189 3.36 -4.72 25.66
C TYR A 189 2.12 -4.15 24.99
N VAL A 190 1.52 -4.87 24.06
CA VAL A 190 0.33 -4.43 23.32
C VAL A 190 -0.93 -5.03 23.96
N THR A 191 -1.85 -4.15 24.35
CA THR A 191 -3.14 -4.58 24.93
C THR A 191 -4.16 -4.89 23.85
N SER A 192 -4.26 -4.02 22.84
CA SER A 192 -5.18 -4.21 21.73
C SER A 192 -4.69 -3.57 20.44
N VAL A 193 -5.16 -4.11 19.33
CA VAL A 193 -4.99 -3.56 18.00
C VAL A 193 -6.34 -3.05 17.51
N GLN A 194 -6.39 -1.80 17.11
CA GLN A 194 -7.58 -1.15 16.58
C GLN A 194 -7.44 -1.03 15.06
N VAL A 195 -8.39 -1.56 14.32
CA VAL A 195 -8.52 -1.33 12.87
C VAL A 195 -9.59 -0.27 12.67
N LEU A 196 -9.18 0.88 12.16
CA LEU A 196 -10.01 2.03 11.88
C LEU A 196 -10.44 1.95 10.41
N THR A 197 -11.70 1.62 10.15
CA THR A 197 -12.26 1.63 8.80
C THR A 197 -12.87 2.99 8.51
N ASN A 198 -12.93 3.38 7.24
CA ASN A 198 -13.39 4.72 6.80
C ASN A 198 -12.56 5.83 7.48
N HIS A 199 -11.26 5.59 7.63
CA HIS A 199 -10.38 6.49 8.37
C HIS A 199 -10.17 7.81 7.63
N GLN A 200 -10.43 8.94 8.31
CA GLN A 200 -10.16 10.28 7.82
C GLN A 200 -9.22 11.00 8.79
N PRO A 201 -7.90 11.03 8.49
CA PRO A 201 -6.91 11.59 9.41
C PRO A 201 -6.93 13.12 9.47
N VAL A 202 -7.52 13.80 8.47
CA VAL A 202 -7.52 15.25 8.34
C VAL A 202 -8.84 15.83 8.83
N LYS A 203 -8.84 16.47 10.00
CA LYS A 203 -10.06 17.00 10.65
C LYS A 203 -10.84 18.01 9.81
N VAL A 204 -10.15 18.81 8.99
CA VAL A 204 -10.83 19.77 8.07
C VAL A 204 -11.70 19.03 7.06
N ASP A 205 -11.30 17.82 6.66
CA ASP A 205 -11.98 16.99 5.67
C ASP A 205 -12.86 15.90 6.31
N GLU A 206 -13.16 15.96 7.62
CA GLU A 206 -13.92 14.93 8.36
C GLU A 206 -15.28 14.61 7.74
N ALA A 207 -15.89 15.57 7.05
CA ALA A 207 -17.16 15.36 6.33
C ALA A 207 -16.97 14.59 5.02
N ALA A 208 -15.78 14.60 4.43
CA ALA A 208 -15.48 13.85 3.22
C ALA A 208 -15.45 12.35 3.51
N PHE A 209 -16.01 11.55 2.63
CA PHE A 209 -15.92 10.12 2.75
C PHE A 209 -14.50 9.63 2.48
N SER A 210 -13.98 8.82 3.38
CA SER A 210 -12.78 8.02 3.17
C SER A 210 -13.14 6.55 3.28
N ASP A 211 -12.58 5.74 2.40
CA ASP A 211 -12.64 4.28 2.45
C ASP A 211 -11.31 3.69 2.96
N ASP A 212 -10.44 4.55 3.50
CA ASP A 212 -9.12 4.15 3.97
C ASP A 212 -9.20 3.36 5.27
N VAL A 213 -8.17 2.57 5.50
CA VAL A 213 -8.03 1.74 6.69
C VAL A 213 -6.75 2.12 7.41
N ALA A 214 -6.83 2.37 8.71
CA ALA A 214 -5.66 2.59 9.55
C ALA A 214 -5.58 1.58 10.68
N ILE A 215 -4.36 1.38 11.21
CA ILE A 215 -4.12 0.57 12.41
C ILE A 215 -3.62 1.46 13.53
N ASN A 216 -4.17 1.26 14.72
CA ASN A 216 -3.72 1.90 15.94
C ASN A 216 -3.39 0.87 17.02
N ILE A 217 -2.17 0.91 17.50
CA ILE A 217 -1.65 0.02 18.54
C ILE A 217 -1.88 0.65 19.90
N LYS A 218 -2.58 -0.07 20.78
CA LYS A 218 -2.78 0.31 22.18
C LYS A 218 -1.84 -0.46 23.09
N LEU A 219 -1.05 0.28 23.86
CA LEU A 219 -0.05 -0.26 24.73
C LEU A 219 -0.57 -0.52 26.14
N SER A 220 0.07 -1.43 26.86
CA SER A 220 -0.14 -1.64 28.28
C SER A 220 0.27 -0.43 29.11
N ARG A 221 -0.25 -0.30 30.32
CA ARG A 221 0.07 0.81 31.24
C ARG A 221 1.57 0.88 31.55
N HIS A 222 2.22 -0.25 31.66
CA HIS A 222 3.67 -0.31 31.91
C HIS A 222 4.49 0.24 30.76
N ALA A 223 4.12 -0.07 29.51
CA ALA A 223 4.82 0.39 28.32
C ALA A 223 4.64 1.89 28.05
N LYS A 224 3.59 2.53 28.60
CA LYS A 224 3.34 3.98 28.45
C LYS A 224 4.12 4.85 29.43
N LEU A 225 4.50 4.32 30.57
CA LEU A 225 5.04 5.10 31.69
C LEU A 225 6.55 4.93 31.90
N ARG A 226 7.16 3.96 31.24
CA ARG A 226 8.57 3.63 31.44
C ARG A 226 9.27 3.40 30.11
N PRO A 227 10.58 3.70 30.01
CA PRO A 227 11.38 3.22 28.89
C PRO A 227 11.32 1.71 28.79
N VAL A 228 11.14 1.21 27.56
CA VAL A 228 11.08 -0.21 27.22
C VAL A 228 12.22 -0.52 26.28
N GLY A 229 12.90 -1.62 26.48
CA GLY A 229 13.97 -2.08 25.60
C GLY A 229 13.80 -3.53 25.23
N THR A 230 14.25 -3.87 24.03
CA THR A 230 14.39 -5.24 23.55
C THR A 230 15.79 -5.46 23.05
N TYR A 231 16.26 -6.67 23.24
CA TYR A 231 17.50 -7.13 22.61
C TYR A 231 17.33 -8.58 22.17
N GLU A 232 17.97 -8.90 21.07
CA GLU A 232 18.03 -10.25 20.52
C GLU A 232 19.49 -10.50 20.09
N ALA A 233 20.03 -11.63 20.47
CA ALA A 233 21.34 -12.08 20.04
C ALA A 233 21.24 -13.53 19.61
N THR A 234 21.64 -13.80 18.38
CA THR A 234 21.66 -15.14 17.81
C THR A 234 23.03 -15.39 17.22
N VAL A 235 23.62 -16.53 17.53
CA VAL A 235 24.86 -17.02 16.92
C VAL A 235 24.64 -18.45 16.51
N GLY A 236 25.03 -18.77 15.30
CA GLY A 236 24.93 -20.14 14.75
C GLY A 236 26.15 -20.47 13.91
N ARG A 237 26.34 -21.76 13.65
CA ARG A 237 27.42 -22.25 12.77
C ARG A 237 26.85 -23.13 11.68
N GLY A 238 27.15 -22.78 10.42
CA GLY A 238 26.86 -23.55 9.22
C GLY A 238 28.13 -23.69 8.39
N ASP A 239 28.12 -23.22 7.17
CA ASP A 239 29.29 -23.03 6.30
C ASP A 239 30.32 -22.07 6.90
N LYS A 240 29.82 -21.07 7.61
CA LYS A 240 30.56 -20.09 8.40
C LYS A 240 29.82 -19.78 9.68
N THR A 241 30.45 -19.05 10.59
CA THR A 241 29.76 -18.49 11.77
C THR A 241 28.80 -17.41 11.30
N ARG A 242 27.53 -17.53 11.70
CA ARG A 242 26.44 -16.59 11.42
C ARG A 242 26.03 -15.90 12.71
N TYR A 243 25.63 -14.65 12.60
CA TYR A 243 25.19 -13.88 13.77
C TYR A 243 24.02 -12.95 13.43
N TYR A 244 23.25 -12.63 14.45
CA TYR A 244 22.25 -11.58 14.41
C TYR A 244 22.18 -10.91 15.77
N LEU A 245 22.30 -9.59 15.79
CA LEU A 245 22.20 -8.75 16.98
C LEU A 245 21.16 -7.67 16.70
N ALA A 246 20.19 -7.53 17.59
CA ALA A 246 19.19 -6.47 17.50
C ALA A 246 18.98 -5.85 18.87
N GLY A 247 18.84 -4.54 18.90
CA GLY A 247 18.50 -3.77 20.09
C GLY A 247 17.53 -2.65 19.72
N ALA A 248 16.49 -2.45 20.52
CA ALA A 248 15.61 -1.30 20.41
C ALA A 248 15.27 -0.72 21.76
N GLY A 249 15.35 0.61 21.86
CA GLY A 249 14.90 1.39 23.01
C GLY A 249 13.68 2.23 22.66
N MET A 250 12.64 2.19 23.48
CA MET A 250 11.36 2.82 23.20
C MET A 250 10.84 3.58 24.41
N LEU A 251 10.21 4.73 24.14
CA LEU A 251 9.50 5.53 25.14
C LEU A 251 8.20 6.03 24.52
N PHE A 252 7.07 5.70 25.12
CA PHE A 252 5.74 6.04 24.60
C PHE A 252 4.93 6.84 25.63
N ASN A 253 5.16 8.15 25.68
CA ASN A 253 4.33 9.05 26.48
C ASN A 253 3.22 9.68 25.63
N PRO A 254 2.10 10.16 26.20
CA PRO A 254 1.02 10.81 25.44
C PRO A 254 1.43 12.04 24.64
N GLY A 255 2.51 12.73 25.06
CA GLY A 255 3.02 13.94 24.39
C GLY A 255 4.32 13.75 23.63
N PHE A 256 5.02 12.63 23.87
CA PHE A 256 6.33 12.36 23.28
C PHE A 256 6.52 10.86 23.07
N GLN A 257 6.98 10.48 21.88
CA GLN A 257 7.39 9.10 21.61
C GLN A 257 8.76 9.07 20.97
N LEU A 258 9.54 8.09 21.36
CA LEU A 258 10.88 7.81 20.86
C LEU A 258 11.00 6.31 20.56
N LEU A 259 11.57 5.97 19.44
CA LEU A 259 12.01 4.62 19.10
C LEU A 259 13.39 4.69 18.46
N ALA A 260 14.39 4.12 19.10
CA ALA A 260 15.72 3.92 18.57
C ALA A 260 15.96 2.43 18.33
N ALA A 261 16.43 2.05 17.16
CA ALA A 261 16.70 0.66 16.81
C ALA A 261 18.09 0.50 16.17
N LEU A 262 18.76 -0.58 16.53
CA LEU A 262 20.03 -1.03 15.95
C LEU A 262 19.89 -2.51 15.62
N LYS A 263 20.21 -2.91 14.38
CA LYS A 263 20.23 -4.31 13.95
C LYS A 263 21.47 -4.58 13.10
N LEU A 264 22.14 -5.68 13.38
CA LEU A 264 23.36 -6.11 12.71
C LEU A 264 23.26 -7.61 12.49
N GLY A 265 23.53 -8.11 11.29
CA GLY A 265 23.54 -9.56 11.10
C GLY A 265 23.76 -10.05 9.68
N ASP A 266 23.93 -11.35 9.58
CA ASP A 266 24.11 -12.06 8.31
C ASP A 266 23.21 -13.31 8.18
N THR A 267 22.18 -13.41 9.03
CA THR A 267 21.25 -14.56 9.04
C THR A 267 19.97 -14.31 8.27
N LYS A 268 19.54 -13.06 8.14
CA LYS A 268 18.33 -12.65 7.44
C LYS A 268 18.45 -11.23 6.89
N GLU A 269 17.68 -10.92 5.86
CA GLU A 269 17.53 -9.57 5.32
C GLU A 269 16.54 -8.77 6.20
N PHE A 270 16.89 -7.55 6.57
CA PHE A 270 16.00 -6.67 7.35
C PHE A 270 16.18 -5.18 7.03
N ALA A 271 17.35 -4.76 6.56
CA ALA A 271 17.68 -3.35 6.46
C ALA A 271 16.83 -2.61 5.41
N GLU A 272 16.61 -3.21 4.23
CA GLU A 272 15.73 -2.65 3.21
C GLU A 272 14.25 -2.64 3.64
N GLN A 273 13.82 -3.68 4.36
CA GLN A 273 12.45 -3.79 4.86
C GLN A 273 12.12 -2.71 5.89
N GLU A 274 13.07 -2.41 6.80
CA GLU A 274 12.89 -1.35 7.80
C GLU A 274 12.89 0.05 7.19
N GLY A 275 13.69 0.28 6.16
CA GLY A 275 13.76 1.55 5.43
C GLY A 275 12.57 1.78 4.49
N ARG A 276 11.79 0.74 4.15
CA ARG A 276 10.70 0.82 3.18
C ARG A 276 9.55 1.67 3.69
N ASP A 277 9.16 2.66 2.91
CA ASP A 277 7.95 3.45 3.13
C ASP A 277 6.78 2.81 2.39
N HIS A 278 5.86 2.17 3.14
CA HIS A 278 4.68 1.49 2.59
C HIS A 278 3.55 2.44 2.18
N PHE A 279 3.67 3.74 2.51
CA PHE A 279 2.70 4.79 2.15
C PHE A 279 3.18 5.67 1.00
N ALA A 280 4.31 5.34 0.40
CA ALA A 280 4.83 6.08 -0.74
C ALA A 280 3.99 5.78 -1.99
N ASP A 281 3.16 6.74 -2.41
CA ASP A 281 2.28 6.63 -3.58
C ASP A 281 3.03 6.73 -4.91
N ASP A 282 4.23 7.30 -4.91
CA ASP A 282 4.94 7.70 -6.13
C ASP A 282 6.43 7.36 -6.02
N VAL A 283 6.76 6.13 -6.37
CA VAL A 283 8.15 5.68 -6.46
C VAL A 283 8.73 6.16 -7.79
N TYR A 284 9.40 7.31 -7.75
CA TYR A 284 10.12 7.83 -8.90
C TYR A 284 11.47 7.12 -9.05
N THR A 285 11.69 6.50 -10.20
CA THR A 285 13.01 5.98 -10.56
C THR A 285 13.72 7.00 -11.46
N PRO A 286 14.88 7.56 -11.05
CA PRO A 286 15.63 8.47 -11.89
C PRO A 286 15.99 7.83 -13.23
N VAL A 287 15.85 8.58 -14.33
CA VAL A 287 16.09 8.05 -15.69
C VAL A 287 17.51 7.50 -15.83
N ALA A 288 18.51 8.16 -15.24
CA ALA A 288 19.88 7.67 -15.25
C ALA A 288 20.02 6.27 -14.60
N ARG A 289 19.26 5.99 -13.53
CA ARG A 289 19.21 4.65 -12.93
C ARG A 289 18.46 3.66 -13.81
N ALA A 290 17.34 4.08 -14.39
CA ALA A 290 16.58 3.25 -15.33
C ALA A 290 17.40 2.86 -16.56
N VAL A 291 18.29 3.74 -17.01
CA VAL A 291 19.23 3.49 -18.12
C VAL A 291 20.26 2.41 -17.77
N LEU A 292 20.85 2.51 -16.59
CA LEU A 292 21.86 1.53 -16.16
C LEU A 292 21.23 0.18 -15.81
N GLY A 293 19.93 0.19 -15.47
CA GLY A 293 19.24 -0.97 -14.93
C GLY A 293 19.69 -1.28 -13.50
N GLU A 294 19.16 -2.33 -12.95
CA GLU A 294 19.69 -2.94 -11.73
C GLU A 294 20.34 -4.27 -12.13
N LEU A 295 21.40 -4.64 -11.44
CA LEU A 295 21.90 -6.02 -11.46
C LEU A 295 20.87 -6.93 -10.76
N ASN A 296 19.66 -6.95 -11.34
CA ASN A 296 18.57 -7.75 -10.82
C ASN A 296 18.86 -9.22 -11.11
N ALA A 297 19.15 -9.92 -10.05
CA ALA A 297 19.13 -11.35 -10.06
C ALA A 297 17.70 -11.87 -10.17
N SER A 298 17.49 -12.91 -10.96
CA SER A 298 16.23 -13.65 -10.92
C SER A 298 16.04 -14.26 -9.53
N HIS A 299 14.83 -14.14 -9.01
CA HIS A 299 14.46 -14.70 -7.71
C HIS A 299 13.56 -15.92 -7.93
N PRO A 300 13.94 -17.10 -7.43
CA PRO A 300 13.08 -18.27 -7.49
C PRO A 300 11.85 -18.07 -6.58
N PRO A 301 10.74 -18.79 -6.81
CA PRO A 301 9.53 -18.69 -6.02
C PRO A 301 9.65 -19.44 -4.67
N ILE A 302 10.75 -19.22 -3.96
CA ILE A 302 11.01 -19.70 -2.61
C ILE A 302 11.43 -18.55 -1.72
N LYS A 303 11.36 -18.73 -0.40
CA LYS A 303 11.76 -17.69 0.55
C LYS A 303 13.21 -17.28 0.35
N ARG A 304 13.46 -15.96 0.27
CA ARG A 304 14.80 -15.39 0.03
C ARG A 304 15.86 -15.87 1.01
N GLU A 305 15.50 -16.08 2.26
CA GLU A 305 16.36 -16.62 3.34
C GLU A 305 17.01 -17.97 3.02
N ARG A 306 16.45 -18.72 2.04
CA ARG A 306 16.95 -20.04 1.65
C ARG A 306 18.07 -20.01 0.62
N TYR A 307 18.27 -18.90 -0.09
CA TYR A 307 19.25 -18.84 -1.17
C TYR A 307 20.12 -17.58 -1.17
N ILE A 308 19.77 -16.56 -0.39
CA ILE A 308 20.57 -15.32 -0.27
C ILE A 308 21.49 -15.41 0.92
N SER A 309 22.72 -14.91 0.76
CA SER A 309 23.66 -14.65 1.85
C SER A 309 23.67 -13.15 2.14
N PRO A 310 22.87 -12.68 3.11
CA PRO A 310 22.80 -11.26 3.45
C PRO A 310 23.95 -10.85 4.38
N GLN A 311 24.27 -9.56 4.37
CA GLN A 311 24.98 -8.84 5.44
C GLN A 311 24.26 -7.51 5.62
N ASP A 312 23.46 -7.43 6.65
CA ASP A 312 22.57 -6.29 6.87
C ASP A 312 22.91 -5.56 8.16
N HIS A 313 22.98 -4.24 8.06
CA HIS A 313 23.13 -3.35 9.22
C HIS A 313 22.09 -2.22 9.10
N ALA A 314 21.36 -1.97 10.17
CA ALA A 314 20.39 -0.88 10.19
C ALA A 314 20.44 -0.14 11.53
N VAL A 315 20.41 1.17 11.46
CA VAL A 315 20.23 2.03 12.63
C VAL A 315 19.17 3.08 12.34
N SER A 316 18.27 3.31 13.28
CA SER A 316 17.27 4.36 13.15
C SER A 316 16.94 5.03 14.47
N LEU A 317 16.63 6.31 14.39
CA LEU A 317 16.14 7.13 15.49
C LEU A 317 14.85 7.82 15.02
N ASN A 318 13.76 7.56 15.72
CA ASN A 318 12.44 8.02 15.36
C ASN A 318 11.82 8.72 16.58
N LEU A 319 11.39 9.94 16.41
CA LEU A 319 10.77 10.72 17.47
C LEU A 319 9.54 11.48 16.97
N ILE A 320 8.56 11.64 17.84
CA ILE A 320 7.44 12.54 17.66
C ILE A 320 7.13 13.26 18.97
N GLN A 321 7.00 14.57 18.88
CA GLN A 321 6.65 15.47 19.98
C GLN A 321 5.35 16.18 19.68
N LYS A 322 4.39 16.13 20.61
CA LYS A 322 3.24 17.04 20.61
C LYS A 322 3.70 18.40 21.11
N LEU A 323 3.59 19.41 20.26
CA LEU A 323 3.84 20.80 20.62
C LEU A 323 2.59 21.44 21.25
N ARG A 324 1.41 20.98 20.80
CA ARG A 324 0.07 21.35 21.28
C ARG A 324 -0.87 20.16 21.08
N PRO A 325 -2.10 20.16 21.61
CA PRO A 325 -3.04 19.03 21.42
C PRO A 325 -3.24 18.60 19.96
N GLU A 326 -3.24 19.55 19.03
CA GLU A 326 -3.44 19.30 17.59
C GLU A 326 -2.17 19.44 16.75
N ALA A 327 -1.02 19.81 17.34
CA ALA A 327 0.21 20.04 16.60
C ALA A 327 1.32 19.08 17.03
N THR A 328 1.99 18.48 16.05
CA THR A 328 3.10 17.54 16.26
C THR A 328 4.31 17.94 15.42
N LEU A 329 5.49 17.64 15.95
CA LEU A 329 6.75 17.64 15.22
C LEU A 329 7.30 16.21 15.25
N LYS A 330 7.60 15.66 14.09
CA LYS A 330 8.13 14.31 13.90
C LYS A 330 9.49 14.40 13.21
N ALA A 331 10.43 13.58 13.63
CA ALA A 331 11.71 13.40 12.94
C ALA A 331 12.12 11.93 12.95
N ASN A 332 12.54 11.46 11.78
CA ASN A 332 13.03 10.11 11.57
C ASN A 332 14.36 10.20 10.82
N VAL A 333 15.41 9.62 11.36
CA VAL A 333 16.72 9.52 10.73
C VAL A 333 17.20 8.09 10.81
N GLY A 334 17.84 7.62 9.76
CA GLY A 334 18.39 6.29 9.76
C GLY A 334 19.39 6.05 8.66
N TYR A 335 20.05 4.92 8.79
CA TYR A 335 21.01 4.42 7.85
C TYR A 335 20.85 2.91 7.77
N ALA A 336 20.80 2.40 6.53
CA ALA A 336 20.81 0.98 6.25
C ALA A 336 22.00 0.65 5.33
N HIS A 337 22.67 -0.43 5.62
CA HIS A 337 23.69 -1.06 4.77
C HIS A 337 23.22 -2.47 4.48
N THR A 338 23.19 -2.83 3.21
CA THR A 338 22.88 -4.19 2.78
C THR A 338 23.95 -4.70 1.84
N ARG A 339 24.34 -5.95 2.01
CA ARG A 339 25.15 -6.69 1.04
C ARG A 339 24.52 -8.05 0.84
N THR A 340 24.15 -8.36 -0.40
CA THR A 340 23.49 -9.62 -0.74
C THR A 340 24.22 -10.32 -1.87
N GLY A 341 24.47 -11.61 -1.67
CA GLY A 341 25.07 -12.48 -2.69
C GLY A 341 24.27 -13.78 -2.85
N HIS A 342 24.18 -14.26 -4.07
CA HIS A 342 23.63 -15.57 -4.40
C HIS A 342 24.14 -16.01 -5.78
N SER A 343 23.87 -17.26 -6.18
CA SER A 343 24.17 -17.75 -7.50
C SER A 343 22.94 -18.39 -8.13
N TYR A 344 22.78 -18.22 -9.42
CA TYR A 344 21.71 -18.85 -10.19
C TYR A 344 22.11 -19.08 -11.65
N ALA A 345 21.39 -19.98 -12.31
CA ALA A 345 21.44 -20.19 -13.73
C ALA A 345 20.13 -19.77 -14.40
N SER A 346 20.22 -19.21 -15.59
CA SER A 346 19.07 -18.81 -16.40
C SER A 346 19.23 -19.41 -17.80
N GLU A 347 18.15 -19.99 -18.30
CA GLU A 347 18.04 -20.42 -19.69
C GLU A 347 16.82 -19.76 -20.32
N GLN A 348 17.03 -19.02 -21.38
CA GLN A 348 15.97 -18.32 -22.11
C GLN A 348 15.94 -18.84 -23.53
N ARG A 349 14.77 -19.29 -23.99
CA ARG A 349 14.54 -19.77 -25.35
C ARG A 349 13.65 -18.80 -26.10
N TYR A 350 14.14 -18.33 -27.22
CA TYR A 350 13.43 -17.42 -28.11
C TYR A 350 13.05 -18.19 -29.39
N PRO A 351 11.77 -18.49 -29.61
CA PRO A 351 11.30 -19.10 -30.84
C PRO A 351 11.50 -18.13 -32.00
N THR A 352 12.11 -18.59 -33.08
CA THR A 352 12.20 -17.87 -34.35
C THR A 352 11.49 -18.66 -35.46
N ALA A 353 11.45 -18.13 -36.68
CA ALA A 353 10.75 -18.79 -37.79
C ALA A 353 11.42 -20.10 -38.22
N SER A 354 12.75 -20.26 -38.05
CA SER A 354 13.52 -21.38 -38.48
C SER A 354 13.98 -22.29 -37.35
N GLU A 355 14.32 -21.74 -36.20
CA GLU A 355 14.87 -22.46 -35.06
C GLU A 355 14.61 -21.69 -33.74
N SER A 356 14.98 -22.27 -32.61
CA SER A 356 14.93 -21.54 -31.33
C SER A 356 16.35 -21.09 -30.92
N ILE A 357 16.50 -19.81 -30.58
CA ILE A 357 17.73 -19.28 -30.00
C ILE A 357 17.68 -19.52 -28.49
N THR A 358 18.65 -20.26 -27.97
CA THR A 358 18.79 -20.54 -26.54
C THR A 358 19.96 -19.74 -25.97
N ILE A 359 19.68 -18.95 -24.91
CA ILE A 359 20.71 -18.20 -24.17
C ILE A 359 20.76 -18.78 -22.76
N ALA A 360 21.82 -19.50 -22.45
CA ALA A 360 22.05 -20.08 -21.12
C ALA A 360 23.16 -19.31 -20.41
N GLN A 361 22.90 -18.85 -19.19
CA GLN A 361 23.78 -17.98 -18.44
C GLN A 361 23.84 -18.40 -16.96
N GLN A 362 25.00 -18.28 -16.36
CA GLN A 362 25.21 -18.45 -14.91
C GLN A 362 25.66 -17.14 -14.33
N TYR A 363 25.14 -16.82 -13.15
CA TYR A 363 25.33 -15.55 -12.48
C TYR A 363 25.65 -15.74 -10.99
N ALA A 364 26.51 -14.87 -10.47
CA ALA A 364 26.83 -14.82 -9.05
C ALA A 364 26.91 -13.36 -8.57
N PRO A 365 25.77 -12.63 -8.52
CA PRO A 365 25.75 -11.24 -8.09
C PRO A 365 26.16 -11.08 -6.63
N ASP A 366 26.92 -10.02 -6.36
CA ASP A 366 27.23 -9.48 -5.04
C ASP A 366 26.90 -7.98 -5.08
N VAL A 367 25.89 -7.58 -4.32
CA VAL A 367 25.32 -6.23 -4.39
C VAL A 367 25.36 -5.58 -3.01
N GLU A 368 26.08 -4.47 -2.90
CA GLU A 368 26.21 -3.67 -1.69
C GLU A 368 25.51 -2.32 -1.87
N ARG A 369 24.71 -1.92 -0.86
CA ARG A 369 23.99 -0.64 -0.85
C ARG A 369 24.13 0.05 0.50
N HIS A 370 24.28 1.38 0.45
CA HIS A 370 24.18 2.26 1.61
C HIS A 370 23.02 3.22 1.42
N LEU A 371 22.12 3.29 2.40
CA LEU A 371 20.83 3.95 2.30
C LEU A 371 20.59 4.90 3.49
N PRO A 372 21.27 6.06 3.56
CA PRO A 372 20.95 7.08 4.56
C PRO A 372 19.62 7.77 4.23
N PHE A 373 18.81 8.06 5.26
CA PHE A 373 17.59 8.80 5.10
C PHE A 373 17.30 9.75 6.26
N LEU A 374 16.56 10.82 5.94
CA LEU A 374 16.04 11.79 6.90
C LEU A 374 14.59 12.12 6.51
N SER A 375 13.70 12.18 7.50
CA SER A 375 12.34 12.72 7.32
C SER A 375 11.99 13.60 8.50
N MET A 376 11.47 14.81 8.22
CA MET A 376 10.98 15.75 9.24
C MET A 376 9.58 16.20 8.85
N GLU A 377 8.65 16.19 9.81
CA GLU A 377 7.27 16.59 9.56
C GLU A 377 6.76 17.49 10.70
N TYR A 378 6.26 18.65 10.33
CA TYR A 378 5.39 19.46 11.18
C TYR A 378 3.95 19.28 10.72
N LYS A 379 3.02 19.01 11.66
CA LYS A 379 1.59 18.82 11.40
C LYS A 379 0.76 19.57 12.44
N ASP A 380 -0.14 20.45 12.01
CA ASP A 380 -1.20 21.11 12.84
C ASP A 380 -2.56 20.71 12.27
N ASN A 381 -3.34 19.90 12.99
CA ASN A 381 -4.57 19.26 12.51
C ASN A 381 -5.78 19.68 13.33
N ARG A 382 -6.32 20.88 13.05
CA ARG A 382 -7.52 21.44 13.69
C ARG A 382 -8.73 21.25 12.81
N SER A 383 -9.91 21.35 13.39
CA SER A 383 -11.20 21.21 12.66
C SER A 383 -11.42 22.26 11.56
N LYS A 384 -10.87 23.47 11.71
CA LYS A 384 -11.01 24.57 10.74
C LYS A 384 -9.73 24.84 9.95
N ARG A 385 -8.59 24.26 10.36
CA ARG A 385 -7.29 24.49 9.73
C ARG A 385 -6.42 23.26 9.83
N TYR A 386 -5.85 22.86 8.70
CA TYR A 386 -4.84 21.83 8.61
C TYR A 386 -3.59 22.41 7.98
N ILE A 387 -2.43 22.16 8.59
CA ILE A 387 -1.13 22.50 8.04
C ILE A 387 -0.23 21.29 8.20
N VAL A 388 0.43 20.89 7.14
CA VAL A 388 1.50 19.89 7.18
C VAL A 388 2.65 20.32 6.29
N ASN A 389 3.86 20.17 6.79
CA ASN A 389 5.08 20.27 5.99
C ASN A 389 5.95 19.07 6.29
N ARG A 390 6.25 18.26 5.27
CA ARG A 390 7.13 17.11 5.35
C ARG A 390 8.31 17.31 4.41
N LEU A 391 9.50 17.25 4.97
CA LEU A 391 10.77 17.22 4.25
C LEU A 391 11.34 15.82 4.38
N THR A 392 11.70 15.21 3.24
CA THR A 392 12.44 13.95 3.20
C THR A 392 13.71 14.13 2.37
N ALA A 393 14.77 13.49 2.79
CA ALA A 393 16.01 13.41 2.05
C ALA A 393 16.58 11.99 2.16
N GLY A 394 17.17 11.51 1.10
CA GLY A 394 17.79 10.20 1.05
C GLY A 394 18.90 10.14 0.03
N ALA A 395 19.73 9.12 0.17
CA ALA A 395 20.71 8.77 -0.84
C ALA A 395 20.80 7.26 -0.99
N THR A 396 21.23 6.81 -2.17
CA THR A 396 21.58 5.43 -2.46
C THR A 396 22.99 5.43 -3.03
N LEU A 397 23.88 4.73 -2.34
CA LEU A 397 25.20 4.43 -2.89
C LEU A 397 25.21 2.92 -3.17
N LEU A 398 25.47 2.56 -4.42
CA LEU A 398 25.45 1.20 -4.93
C LEU A 398 26.85 0.83 -5.42
N ASP A 399 27.34 -0.29 -4.95
CA ASP A 399 28.49 -1.00 -5.52
C ASP A 399 28.07 -2.45 -5.74
N ALA A 400 28.17 -2.92 -6.98
CA ALA A 400 27.79 -4.27 -7.31
C ALA A 400 28.77 -4.94 -8.27
N SER A 401 28.95 -6.23 -8.12
CA SER A 401 29.71 -7.07 -9.01
C SER A 401 28.90 -8.28 -9.45
N LEU A 402 28.99 -8.64 -10.72
CA LEU A 402 28.28 -9.75 -11.32
C LEU A 402 29.27 -10.57 -12.15
N PRO A 403 29.96 -11.56 -11.57
CA PRO A 403 30.56 -12.61 -12.34
C PRO A 403 29.47 -13.36 -13.11
N MET A 404 29.71 -13.53 -14.40
CA MET A 404 28.78 -14.18 -15.33
C MET A 404 29.57 -15.09 -16.27
N SER A 405 28.93 -16.19 -16.64
CA SER A 405 29.43 -17.04 -17.74
C SER A 405 28.30 -17.45 -18.66
N ASP A 406 28.52 -17.41 -19.93
CA ASP A 406 27.61 -17.90 -20.97
C ASP A 406 28.33 -18.61 -22.12
N GLY A 407 27.57 -19.29 -22.98
CA GLY A 407 28.12 -20.05 -24.12
C GLY A 407 28.66 -19.18 -25.26
N THR A 408 28.33 -17.87 -25.27
CA THR A 408 28.68 -16.97 -26.38
C THR A 408 29.89 -16.06 -26.05
N TRP A 409 29.87 -15.48 -24.82
CA TRP A 409 30.87 -14.52 -24.36
C TRP A 409 31.88 -15.13 -23.37
N GLY A 410 31.69 -16.40 -22.99
CA GLY A 410 32.49 -17.05 -21.98
C GLY A 410 32.35 -16.43 -20.60
N ALA A 411 33.44 -16.36 -19.84
CA ALA A 411 33.45 -15.72 -18.53
C ALA A 411 33.60 -14.21 -18.65
N SER A 412 32.77 -13.48 -17.94
CA SER A 412 32.79 -12.00 -17.86
C SER A 412 32.56 -11.51 -16.46
N LEU A 413 33.02 -10.29 -16.17
CA LEU A 413 32.79 -9.60 -14.93
C LEU A 413 32.15 -8.26 -15.22
N GLN A 414 30.93 -8.05 -14.72
CA GLN A 414 30.26 -6.76 -14.72
C GLN A 414 30.41 -6.11 -13.35
N ARG A 415 30.73 -4.82 -13.34
CA ARG A 415 30.75 -3.98 -12.13
C ARG A 415 29.82 -2.82 -12.34
N GLU A 416 28.99 -2.53 -11.33
CA GLU A 416 28.11 -1.38 -11.33
C GLU A 416 28.43 -0.48 -10.14
N LYS A 417 28.52 0.83 -10.38
CA LYS A 417 28.60 1.86 -9.36
C LYS A 417 27.49 2.86 -9.61
N GLY A 418 26.73 3.18 -8.55
CA GLY A 418 25.64 4.14 -8.60
C GLY A 418 25.65 5.06 -7.39
N ARG A 419 25.43 6.34 -7.62
CA ARG A 419 25.25 7.33 -6.57
C ARG A 419 24.01 8.15 -6.89
N GLU A 420 23.06 8.17 -5.97
CA GLU A 420 21.81 8.90 -6.12
C GLU A 420 21.53 9.69 -4.86
N ALA A 421 20.93 10.85 -5.01
CA ALA A 421 20.42 11.64 -3.89
C ALA A 421 19.06 12.22 -4.28
N ASN A 422 18.14 12.22 -3.31
CA ASN A 422 16.83 12.79 -3.46
C ASN A 422 16.48 13.69 -2.29
N VAL A 423 15.79 14.78 -2.59
CA VAL A 423 15.17 15.67 -1.60
C VAL A 423 13.74 15.93 -2.05
N GLU A 424 12.82 15.81 -1.12
CA GLU A 424 11.40 16.00 -1.37
C GLU A 424 10.79 16.85 -0.26
N ASN A 425 10.00 17.86 -0.63
CA ASN A 425 9.19 18.62 0.29
C ASN A 425 7.72 18.56 -0.10
N ARG A 426 6.87 18.21 0.86
CA ARG A 426 5.41 18.23 0.74
C ARG A 426 4.85 19.21 1.74
N PHE A 427 4.29 20.30 1.25
CA PHE A 427 3.58 21.29 2.03
C PHE A 427 2.11 21.28 1.68
N SER A 428 1.24 21.28 2.69
CA SER A 428 -0.20 21.45 2.48
C SER A 428 -0.78 22.32 3.57
N VAL A 429 -1.60 23.27 3.15
CA VAL A 429 -2.44 24.04 4.05
C VAL A 429 -3.87 23.99 3.54
N ARG A 430 -4.81 23.76 4.46
CA ARG A 430 -6.25 23.73 4.18
C ARG A 430 -6.99 24.50 5.28
N TRP A 431 -8.02 25.21 4.89
CA TRP A 431 -8.92 25.85 5.83
C TRP A 431 -10.36 25.74 5.39
N LYS A 432 -11.24 25.70 6.37
CA LYS A 432 -12.66 25.54 6.19
C LYS A 432 -13.42 26.58 6.99
N SER A 433 -14.39 27.24 6.34
CA SER A 433 -15.37 28.10 6.95
C SER A 433 -16.74 27.55 6.58
N GLU A 434 -17.52 27.15 7.56
CA GLU A 434 -18.86 26.54 7.38
C GLU A 434 -18.97 25.56 6.22
N ARG A 435 -19.33 26.06 5.01
CA ARG A 435 -19.53 25.27 3.79
C ARG A 435 -18.40 25.41 2.76
N LEU A 436 -17.52 26.40 2.93
CA LEU A 436 -16.44 26.67 2.00
C LEU A 436 -15.11 26.21 2.56
N GLY A 437 -14.36 25.48 1.76
CA GLY A 437 -13.00 25.06 2.04
C GLY A 437 -12.02 25.57 0.98
N TRP A 438 -10.80 25.89 1.39
CA TRP A 438 -9.70 26.28 0.53
C TRP A 438 -8.46 25.47 0.87
N GLY A 439 -7.66 25.19 -0.11
CA GLY A 439 -6.42 24.49 0.09
C GLY A 439 -5.32 24.89 -0.89
N LEU A 440 -4.09 24.87 -0.38
CA LEU A 440 -2.87 24.95 -1.18
C LEU A 440 -2.02 23.76 -0.82
N THR A 441 -1.62 22.99 -1.83
CA THR A 441 -0.64 21.91 -1.68
C THR A 441 0.52 22.17 -2.63
N SER A 442 1.74 22.09 -2.14
CA SER A 442 2.97 22.19 -2.94
C SER A 442 3.80 20.94 -2.71
N PHE A 443 4.27 20.37 -3.78
CA PHE A 443 5.16 19.23 -3.80
C PHE A 443 6.38 19.58 -4.66
N VAL A 444 7.56 19.51 -4.07
CA VAL A 444 8.83 19.72 -4.76
C VAL A 444 9.69 18.48 -4.57
N ARG A 445 10.18 17.92 -5.67
CA ARG A 445 11.12 16.80 -5.67
C ARG A 445 12.33 17.16 -6.50
N TYR A 446 13.50 16.97 -5.95
CA TYR A 446 14.76 17.06 -6.67
C TYR A 446 15.54 15.76 -6.53
N ASN A 447 15.84 15.13 -7.66
CA ASN A 447 16.68 13.94 -7.74
C ASN A 447 17.94 14.26 -8.52
N ARG A 448 19.06 13.71 -8.06
CA ARG A 448 20.35 13.82 -8.73
C ARG A 448 21.05 12.48 -8.73
N THR A 449 21.47 12.05 -9.91
CA THR A 449 22.39 10.93 -10.13
C THR A 449 23.69 11.50 -10.67
N PRO A 450 24.65 11.87 -9.79
CA PRO A 450 25.89 12.52 -10.24
C PRO A 450 26.77 11.55 -11.02
N GLU A 451 26.71 10.27 -10.70
CA GLU A 451 27.49 9.22 -11.33
C GLU A 451 26.74 7.88 -11.25
N GLY A 452 26.58 7.27 -12.41
CA GLY A 452 26.24 5.88 -12.58
C GLY A 452 27.12 5.28 -13.65
N ARG A 453 27.65 4.08 -13.40
CA ARG A 453 28.62 3.44 -14.30
C ARG A 453 28.47 1.94 -14.24
N VAL A 454 28.46 1.32 -15.40
CA VAL A 454 28.57 -0.12 -15.61
C VAL A 454 29.80 -0.40 -16.42
N ASP A 455 30.72 -1.18 -15.90
CA ASP A 455 31.91 -1.67 -16.58
C ASP A 455 31.79 -3.18 -16.76
N ILE A 456 31.98 -3.67 -17.98
CA ILE A 456 31.96 -5.08 -18.31
C ILE A 456 33.26 -5.42 -18.98
N ALA A 457 33.91 -6.48 -18.51
CA ALA A 457 35.12 -7.04 -19.11
C ALA A 457 34.96 -8.55 -19.34
N THR A 458 35.24 -9.02 -20.53
CA THR A 458 35.27 -10.44 -20.85
C THR A 458 36.69 -11.01 -20.67
N ARG A 459 36.80 -12.33 -20.58
CA ARG A 459 38.07 -13.02 -20.52
C ARG A 459 38.91 -12.81 -21.80
N ASP A 460 38.25 -12.65 -22.94
CA ASP A 460 38.87 -12.46 -24.24
C ASP A 460 39.33 -11.02 -24.53
N GLY A 461 39.16 -10.13 -23.54
CA GLY A 461 39.68 -8.77 -23.59
C GLY A 461 38.70 -7.71 -24.06
N GLU A 462 37.45 -8.06 -24.43
CA GLU A 462 36.43 -7.04 -24.76
C GLU A 462 36.07 -6.23 -23.52
N ARG A 463 35.92 -4.92 -23.73
CA ARG A 463 35.54 -3.98 -22.66
C ARG A 463 34.36 -3.12 -23.10
N LEU A 464 33.42 -2.98 -22.22
CA LEU A 464 32.29 -2.08 -22.38
C LEU A 464 32.14 -1.22 -21.15
N THR A 465 31.99 0.09 -21.32
CA THR A 465 31.64 1.02 -20.25
C THR A 465 30.40 1.79 -20.64
N GLN A 466 29.36 1.72 -19.83
CA GLN A 466 28.17 2.55 -19.91
C GLN A 466 28.15 3.50 -18.72
N ARG A 467 28.08 4.80 -18.98
CA ARG A 467 27.90 5.83 -17.95
C ARG A 467 26.52 6.46 -18.08
N ALA A 468 25.96 6.90 -16.98
CA ALA A 468 24.75 7.71 -16.94
C ALA A 468 24.83 8.68 -15.78
N ALA A 469 24.40 9.93 -16.03
CA ALA A 469 24.22 10.94 -15.01
C ALA A 469 22.94 11.73 -15.29
N GLY A 470 22.31 12.29 -14.26
CA GLY A 470 21.07 13.00 -14.46
C GLY A 470 20.62 13.82 -13.28
N ARG A 471 19.70 14.71 -13.56
CA ARG A 471 18.95 15.49 -12.57
C ARG A 471 17.50 15.62 -13.00
N HIS A 472 16.61 15.58 -12.03
CA HIS A 472 15.19 15.78 -12.23
C HIS A 472 14.65 16.74 -11.17
N LEU A 473 13.92 17.74 -11.59
CA LEU A 473 13.16 18.63 -10.73
C LEU A 473 11.67 18.48 -11.06
N LEU A 474 10.85 18.24 -10.05
CA LEU A 474 9.39 18.27 -10.15
C LEU A 474 8.85 19.29 -9.16
N VAL A 475 8.05 20.22 -9.64
CA VAL A 475 7.29 21.19 -8.83
C VAL A 475 5.82 21.05 -9.17
N ARG A 476 5.03 20.61 -8.22
CA ARG A 476 3.57 20.47 -8.35
C ARG A 476 2.89 21.37 -7.35
N THR A 477 2.06 22.28 -7.81
CA THR A 477 1.26 23.15 -6.94
C THR A 477 -0.21 22.99 -7.27
N THR A 478 -1.01 22.73 -6.25
CA THR A 478 -2.47 22.57 -6.36
C THR A 478 -3.16 23.60 -5.50
N LEU A 479 -3.97 24.43 -6.12
CA LEU A 479 -4.96 25.28 -5.47
C LEU A 479 -6.30 24.56 -5.51
N SER A 480 -7.01 24.51 -4.39
CA SER A 480 -8.29 23.82 -4.32
C SER A 480 -9.35 24.66 -3.63
N ALA A 481 -10.57 24.56 -4.12
CA ALA A 481 -11.78 25.06 -3.47
C ALA A 481 -12.73 23.89 -3.24
N ALA A 482 -13.45 23.91 -2.14
CA ALA A 482 -14.47 22.94 -1.82
C ALA A 482 -15.74 23.64 -1.36
N TYR A 483 -16.90 23.15 -1.80
CA TYR A 483 -18.21 23.53 -1.28
C TYR A 483 -18.89 22.28 -0.73
N GLU A 484 -19.28 22.33 0.54
CA GLU A 484 -19.82 21.18 1.25
C GLU A 484 -21.20 21.48 1.81
N THR A 485 -22.09 20.50 1.65
CA THR A 485 -23.40 20.42 2.29
C THR A 485 -23.43 19.18 3.19
N ARG A 486 -24.58 18.87 3.77
CA ARG A 486 -24.76 17.65 4.59
C ARG A 486 -24.59 16.36 3.78
N THR A 487 -24.87 16.39 2.49
CA THR A 487 -24.92 15.19 1.63
C THR A 487 -24.06 15.30 0.38
N SER A 488 -23.56 16.47 0.05
CA SER A 488 -22.85 16.69 -1.20
C SER A 488 -21.60 17.53 -1.00
N ARG A 489 -20.54 17.19 -1.71
CA ARG A 489 -19.30 17.94 -1.76
C ARG A 489 -18.89 18.15 -3.23
N LEU A 490 -18.66 19.41 -3.57
CA LEU A 490 -17.99 19.78 -4.82
C LEU A 490 -16.57 20.20 -4.49
N TYR A 491 -15.57 19.56 -5.13
CA TYR A 491 -14.15 19.85 -4.93
C TYR A 491 -13.51 20.19 -6.26
N LEU A 492 -12.82 21.33 -6.32
CA LEU A 492 -12.27 21.94 -7.54
C LEU A 492 -10.76 22.19 -7.36
N PRO A 493 -9.88 21.22 -7.56
CA PRO A 493 -8.44 21.41 -7.56
C PRO A 493 -7.94 21.86 -8.94
N LEU A 494 -7.14 22.93 -8.96
CA LEU A 494 -6.34 23.36 -10.10
C LEU A 494 -4.87 23.06 -9.81
N THR A 495 -4.28 22.19 -10.61
CA THR A 495 -2.89 21.74 -10.45
C THR A 495 -2.02 22.27 -11.59
N VAL A 496 -0.91 22.88 -11.21
CA VAL A 496 0.20 23.17 -12.11
C VAL A 496 1.36 22.25 -11.75
N ASP A 497 1.82 21.48 -12.72
CA ASP A 497 2.86 20.46 -12.57
C ASP A 497 3.98 20.78 -13.57
N TYR A 498 5.16 21.16 -13.08
CA TYR A 498 6.34 21.48 -13.86
C TYR A 498 7.43 20.46 -13.58
N GLY A 499 7.89 19.77 -14.63
CA GLY A 499 9.01 18.84 -14.57
C GLY A 499 10.17 19.35 -15.44
N ALA A 500 11.41 19.24 -14.98
CA ALA A 500 12.59 19.52 -15.77
C ALA A 500 13.62 18.41 -15.61
N ASP A 501 14.10 17.89 -16.71
CA ASP A 501 14.98 16.75 -16.80
C ASP A 501 16.27 17.09 -17.56
N ARG A 502 17.38 16.57 -17.03
CA ARG A 502 18.63 16.47 -17.78
C ARG A 502 19.21 15.09 -17.57
N VAL A 503 19.52 14.40 -18.66
CA VAL A 503 20.11 13.07 -18.63
C VAL A 503 21.25 13.02 -19.65
N THR A 504 22.41 12.55 -19.22
CA THR A 504 23.53 12.26 -20.07
C THR A 504 23.90 10.80 -19.99
N THR A 505 24.12 10.13 -21.12
CA THR A 505 24.65 8.78 -21.15
C THR A 505 25.84 8.72 -22.09
N ALA A 506 26.80 7.88 -21.81
CA ALA A 506 27.94 7.62 -22.69
C ALA A 506 28.24 6.13 -22.70
N LEU A 507 28.20 5.53 -23.87
CA LEU A 507 28.62 4.17 -24.14
C LEU A 507 30.01 4.20 -24.79
N GLN A 508 30.90 3.39 -24.29
CA GLN A 508 32.21 3.12 -24.91
C GLN A 508 32.44 1.61 -24.98
N GLN A 509 32.63 1.09 -26.17
CA GLN A 509 32.99 -0.30 -26.40
C GLN A 509 34.02 -0.34 -27.54
N ASP A 510 35.26 -0.72 -27.22
CA ASP A 510 36.39 -0.71 -28.15
C ASP A 510 36.48 0.62 -28.92
N THR A 511 36.21 0.61 -30.24
CA THR A 511 36.20 1.80 -31.11
C THR A 511 34.82 2.48 -31.21
N VAL A 512 33.75 1.89 -30.65
CA VAL A 512 32.42 2.44 -30.73
C VAL A 512 32.17 3.38 -29.53
N ALA A 513 31.86 4.63 -29.84
CA ALA A 513 31.42 5.61 -28.84
C ALA A 513 30.06 6.17 -29.24
N ALA A 514 29.14 6.20 -28.27
CA ALA A 514 27.81 6.78 -28.48
C ALA A 514 27.34 7.50 -27.20
N ASP A 515 26.67 8.63 -27.36
CA ASP A 515 26.21 9.43 -26.24
C ASP A 515 24.79 9.98 -26.46
N ASN A 516 24.11 10.21 -25.37
CA ASN A 516 22.86 10.99 -25.31
C ASN A 516 23.05 12.19 -24.39
N GLN A 517 22.50 13.31 -24.78
CA GLN A 517 22.43 14.55 -23.99
C GLN A 517 21.00 15.08 -24.05
N LEU A 518 20.14 14.52 -23.22
CA LEU A 518 18.73 14.87 -23.13
C LEU A 518 18.55 16.03 -22.16
N ASP A 519 17.97 17.12 -22.63
CA ASP A 519 17.49 18.24 -21.84
C ASP A 519 16.04 18.51 -22.20
N GLY A 520 15.20 18.81 -21.21
CA GLY A 520 13.83 19.20 -21.51
C GLY A 520 12.98 19.44 -20.30
N ALA A 521 11.75 19.85 -20.57
CA ALA A 521 10.77 20.17 -19.56
C ALA A 521 9.36 19.75 -19.98
N SER A 522 8.54 19.53 -18.96
CA SER A 522 7.09 19.30 -19.09
C SER A 522 6.31 20.28 -18.23
N LEU A 523 5.20 20.79 -18.75
CA LEU A 523 4.25 21.62 -18.02
C LEU A 523 2.86 21.01 -18.19
N ARG A 524 2.17 20.79 -17.07
CA ARG A 524 0.78 20.35 -17.06
C ARG A 524 -0.06 21.34 -16.26
N ILE A 525 -1.18 21.75 -16.81
CA ILE A 525 -2.16 22.61 -16.13
C ILE A 525 -3.48 21.85 -16.15
N LEU A 526 -3.90 21.40 -14.99
CA LEU A 526 -4.97 20.41 -14.84
C LEU A 526 -6.04 20.92 -13.86
N LEU A 527 -7.29 20.96 -14.30
CA LEU A 527 -8.45 21.17 -13.45
C LEU A 527 -9.13 19.80 -13.23
N SER A 528 -9.33 19.41 -11.96
CA SER A 528 -9.86 18.07 -11.63
C SER A 528 -11.14 18.16 -10.79
N PRO A 529 -12.27 18.68 -11.34
CA PRO A 529 -13.53 18.75 -10.61
C PRO A 529 -13.98 17.38 -10.13
N GLN A 530 -14.42 17.33 -8.89
CA GLN A 530 -14.96 16.13 -8.26
C GLN A 530 -16.27 16.47 -7.56
N TYR A 531 -17.30 15.71 -7.83
CA TYR A 531 -18.56 15.73 -7.11
C TYR A 531 -18.71 14.44 -6.31
N GLU A 532 -19.06 14.58 -5.04
CA GLU A 532 -19.35 13.47 -4.14
C GLU A 532 -20.72 13.66 -3.52
N TYR A 533 -21.53 12.62 -3.57
CA TYR A 533 -22.77 12.49 -2.85
C TYR A 533 -22.64 11.41 -1.78
N THR A 534 -22.96 11.75 -0.54
CA THR A 534 -22.97 10.82 0.60
C THR A 534 -24.37 10.76 1.20
N HIS A 535 -24.98 9.58 1.17
CA HIS A 535 -26.27 9.36 1.81
C HIS A 535 -26.19 9.67 3.33
N PRO A 536 -27.19 10.31 3.96
CA PRO A 536 -27.14 10.70 5.38
C PRO A 536 -26.75 9.59 6.35
N LEU A 537 -27.14 8.35 6.07
CA LEU A 537 -26.77 7.16 6.85
C LEU A 537 -25.48 6.48 6.35
N ARG A 538 -24.73 7.13 5.46
CA ARG A 538 -23.50 6.59 4.85
C ARG A 538 -23.65 5.21 4.19
N ARG A 539 -24.87 4.81 3.81
CA ARG A 539 -25.12 3.54 3.12
C ARG A 539 -24.71 3.57 1.66
N PHE A 540 -24.73 4.72 1.06
CA PHE A 540 -24.49 4.92 -0.36
C PHE A 540 -23.60 6.15 -0.55
N ILE A 541 -22.54 6.01 -1.33
CA ILE A 541 -21.67 7.09 -1.73
C ILE A 541 -21.42 6.97 -3.22
N PHE A 542 -21.57 8.10 -3.89
CA PHE A 542 -21.26 8.22 -5.31
C PHE A 542 -20.25 9.34 -5.47
N ARG A 543 -19.16 9.07 -6.20
CA ARG A 543 -18.17 10.08 -6.56
C ARG A 543 -17.93 10.05 -8.05
N ALA A 544 -18.07 11.20 -8.70
CA ALA A 544 -17.70 11.42 -10.08
C ALA A 544 -16.59 12.46 -10.14
N SER A 545 -15.54 12.20 -10.88
CA SER A 545 -14.47 13.17 -11.11
C SER A 545 -13.97 13.09 -12.54
N THR A 546 -13.36 14.17 -13.00
CA THR A 546 -12.65 14.18 -14.27
C THR A 546 -11.46 15.12 -14.16
N THR A 547 -10.32 14.76 -14.75
CA THR A 547 -9.19 15.65 -14.91
C THR A 547 -9.15 16.19 -16.33
N LEU A 548 -9.19 17.50 -16.46
CA LEU A 548 -9.19 18.21 -17.75
C LEU A 548 -8.01 19.16 -17.79
N GLY A 549 -7.28 19.25 -18.91
CA GLY A 549 -6.23 20.23 -19.00
C GLY A 549 -5.24 20.06 -20.13
N GLY A 550 -4.24 20.92 -20.17
CA GLY A 550 -3.16 20.95 -21.13
C GLY A 550 -1.90 20.28 -20.63
N VAL A 551 -1.24 19.52 -21.50
CA VAL A 551 0.06 18.90 -21.30
C VAL A 551 0.99 19.39 -22.38
N PHE A 552 2.09 20.04 -22.01
CA PHE A 552 3.11 20.61 -22.90
C PHE A 552 4.45 19.98 -22.54
N GLN A 553 5.16 19.47 -23.53
CA GLN A 553 6.45 18.81 -23.35
C GLN A 553 7.40 19.24 -24.45
N ASP A 554 8.62 19.57 -24.07
CA ASP A 554 9.70 19.96 -24.98
C ASP A 554 11.01 19.33 -24.50
N TYR A 555 11.51 18.36 -25.25
CA TYR A 555 12.73 17.62 -24.97
C TYR A 555 13.63 17.58 -26.19
N THR A 556 14.90 17.75 -26.00
CA THR A 556 15.93 17.69 -27.05
C THR A 556 17.06 16.79 -26.62
N ASN A 557 17.37 15.78 -27.41
CA ASN A 557 18.57 14.96 -27.29
C ASN A 557 19.61 15.45 -28.32
N ARG A 558 20.78 15.93 -27.84
CA ARG A 558 21.85 16.48 -28.67
C ARG A 558 23.03 15.54 -28.86
N GLY A 559 22.94 14.29 -28.35
CA GLY A 559 24.00 13.28 -28.46
C GLY A 559 24.25 12.79 -29.88
N SER A 560 24.94 11.65 -30.00
CA SER A 560 25.36 11.03 -31.27
C SER A 560 24.22 10.78 -32.27
N HIS A 561 23.00 10.61 -31.77
CA HIS A 561 21.77 10.45 -32.57
C HIS A 561 20.77 11.53 -32.15
N PRO A 562 20.87 12.75 -32.69
CA PRO A 562 20.04 13.86 -32.22
C PRO A 562 18.56 13.65 -32.55
N ALA A 563 17.69 14.04 -31.61
CA ALA A 563 16.25 13.97 -31.75
C ALA A 563 15.59 15.08 -30.92
N ALA A 564 14.43 15.55 -31.35
CA ALA A 564 13.63 16.53 -30.63
C ALA A 564 12.19 15.97 -30.51
N TYR A 565 11.62 16.10 -29.35
CA TYR A 565 10.23 15.77 -29.07
C TYR A 565 9.50 16.97 -28.50
N ARG A 566 8.53 17.47 -29.22
CA ARG A 566 7.69 18.58 -28.79
C ARG A 566 6.22 18.21 -28.95
N THR A 567 5.43 18.41 -27.92
CA THR A 567 4.00 18.16 -27.96
C THR A 567 3.22 19.14 -27.09
N GLY A 568 2.02 19.50 -27.57
CA GLY A 568 1.02 20.19 -26.79
C GLY A 568 -0.33 19.51 -27.02
N ARG A 569 -0.98 19.07 -25.96
CA ARG A 569 -2.24 18.35 -26.08
C ARG A 569 -3.19 18.60 -24.91
N TRP A 570 -4.46 18.41 -25.16
CA TRP A 570 -5.48 18.33 -24.13
C TRP A 570 -5.63 16.89 -23.64
N THR A 571 -5.96 16.73 -22.37
CA THR A 571 -6.25 15.46 -21.74
C THR A 571 -7.56 15.54 -20.99
N ALA A 572 -8.29 14.40 -20.94
CA ALA A 572 -9.49 14.21 -20.16
C ALA A 572 -9.43 12.83 -19.52
N ALA A 573 -9.56 12.77 -18.20
CA ALA A 573 -9.46 11.52 -17.43
C ALA A 573 -10.64 11.39 -16.45
N PRO A 574 -11.82 10.94 -16.90
CA PRO A 574 -12.97 10.72 -16.05
C PRO A 574 -12.82 9.49 -15.16
N SER A 575 -13.37 9.57 -13.94
CA SER A 575 -13.51 8.43 -13.04
C SER A 575 -14.82 8.46 -12.28
N LEU A 576 -15.34 7.27 -11.97
CA LEU A 576 -16.55 7.04 -11.20
C LEU A 576 -16.24 6.07 -10.07
N TYR A 577 -16.74 6.37 -8.90
CA TYR A 577 -16.65 5.51 -7.73
C TYR A 577 -18.01 5.39 -7.07
N PHE A 578 -18.37 4.18 -6.72
CA PHE A 578 -19.61 3.83 -6.08
C PHE A 578 -19.34 2.92 -4.88
N TYR A 579 -19.83 3.30 -3.73
CA TYR A 579 -19.80 2.52 -2.50
C TYR A 579 -21.22 2.26 -2.03
N TYR A 580 -21.52 1.02 -1.68
CA TYR A 580 -22.81 0.62 -1.15
C TYR A 580 -22.66 -0.35 0.01
N ALA A 581 -23.06 0.08 1.21
CA ALA A 581 -23.18 -0.77 2.37
C ALA A 581 -24.53 -1.49 2.34
N LEU A 582 -24.55 -2.72 1.86
CA LEU A 582 -25.74 -3.61 1.91
C LEU A 582 -26.20 -3.81 3.35
N SER A 583 -25.24 -3.97 4.26
CA SER A 583 -25.42 -4.04 5.70
C SER A 583 -24.17 -3.49 6.39
N PRO A 584 -24.16 -3.28 7.73
CA PRO A 584 -22.93 -2.96 8.47
C PRO A 584 -21.80 -4.00 8.29
N ARG A 585 -22.13 -5.18 7.79
CA ARG A 585 -21.22 -6.33 7.63
C ARG A 585 -20.82 -6.61 6.19
N SER A 586 -21.50 -6.01 5.22
CA SER A 586 -21.27 -6.29 3.80
C SER A 586 -21.28 -5.02 2.95
N ILE A 587 -20.22 -4.87 2.14
CA ILE A 587 -19.94 -3.66 1.39
C ILE A 587 -19.62 -4.05 -0.05
N VAL A 588 -20.23 -3.34 -1.00
CA VAL A 588 -19.89 -3.39 -2.43
C VAL A 588 -19.21 -2.09 -2.83
N ARG A 589 -18.13 -2.19 -3.62
CA ARG A 589 -17.45 -1.04 -4.24
C ARG A 589 -17.33 -1.29 -5.72
N LEU A 590 -17.64 -0.26 -6.52
CA LEU A 590 -17.45 -0.28 -7.96
C LEU A 590 -16.63 0.95 -8.34
N GLN A 591 -15.64 0.76 -9.18
CA GLN A 591 -14.80 1.83 -9.70
C GLN A 591 -14.62 1.67 -11.20
N GLY A 592 -14.72 2.78 -11.92
CA GLY A 592 -14.38 2.87 -13.34
C GLY A 592 -13.54 4.11 -13.58
N ALA A 593 -12.48 4.00 -14.36
CA ALA A 593 -11.63 5.15 -14.70
C ALA A 593 -11.08 5.04 -16.10
N TYR A 594 -10.91 6.20 -16.74
CA TYR A 594 -10.10 6.37 -17.93
C TYR A 594 -8.94 7.30 -17.60
N ALA A 595 -7.73 6.92 -17.98
CA ALA A 595 -6.52 7.69 -17.76
C ALA A 595 -5.63 7.73 -19.01
N GLU A 596 -4.90 8.83 -19.17
CA GLU A 596 -3.84 8.95 -20.14
C GLU A 596 -2.50 9.15 -19.42
N THR A 597 -1.50 8.34 -19.78
CA THR A 597 -0.15 8.39 -19.21
C THR A 597 0.89 8.49 -20.31
N ASP A 598 1.95 9.23 -20.04
CA ASP A 598 3.14 9.24 -20.89
C ASP A 598 4.09 8.12 -20.46
N GLY A 599 4.89 7.64 -21.41
CA GLY A 599 5.93 6.62 -21.18
C GLY A 599 7.17 7.19 -20.50
N ASP A 600 8.18 6.35 -20.43
CA ASP A 600 9.45 6.66 -19.79
C ASP A 600 10.30 7.59 -20.66
N LEU A 601 10.99 8.55 -20.04
CA LEU A 601 11.93 9.45 -20.74
C LEU A 601 13.08 8.72 -21.42
N SER A 602 13.38 7.50 -21.04
CA SER A 602 14.37 6.67 -21.71
C SER A 602 14.01 6.34 -23.17
N ASP A 603 12.72 6.47 -23.57
CA ASP A 603 12.30 6.34 -24.96
C ASP A 603 12.81 7.50 -25.85
N LEU A 604 13.23 8.62 -25.24
CA LEU A 604 13.85 9.78 -25.91
C LEU A 604 15.37 9.62 -26.10
N LEU A 605 16.00 8.61 -25.49
CA LEU A 605 17.43 8.34 -25.62
C LEU A 605 17.68 7.50 -26.87
N THR A 606 18.05 8.14 -27.95
CA THR A 606 18.14 7.56 -29.30
C THR A 606 19.47 6.88 -29.60
N ALA A 607 20.54 7.23 -28.87
CA ALA A 607 21.80 6.49 -28.97
C ALA A 607 21.74 5.20 -28.15
N PRO A 608 22.48 4.16 -28.54
CA PRO A 608 22.46 2.87 -27.89
C PRO A 608 22.86 2.95 -26.41
N ILE A 609 22.20 2.13 -25.61
CA ILE A 609 22.45 1.94 -24.18
C ILE A 609 22.69 0.45 -23.95
N ARG A 610 23.82 0.11 -23.35
CA ARG A 610 24.22 -1.27 -23.05
C ARG A 610 24.61 -1.39 -21.59
N ASN A 611 23.78 -2.05 -20.82
CA ASN A 611 24.07 -2.36 -19.43
C ASN A 611 24.43 -3.84 -19.21
N ARG A 612 24.44 -4.63 -20.29
CA ARG A 612 24.88 -6.04 -20.35
C ARG A 612 25.52 -6.29 -21.70
N LEU A 613 26.39 -7.32 -21.81
CA LEU A 613 26.96 -7.73 -23.07
C LEU A 613 25.90 -8.20 -24.08
N THR A 614 24.90 -8.88 -23.58
CA THR A 614 23.83 -9.49 -24.37
C THR A 614 22.62 -8.62 -24.60
N SER A 615 22.60 -7.38 -24.11
CA SER A 615 21.41 -6.52 -24.20
C SER A 615 21.76 -5.09 -24.58
N GLU A 616 21.11 -4.57 -25.61
CA GLU A 616 21.16 -3.20 -26.04
C GLU A 616 19.74 -2.62 -26.11
N ARG A 617 19.57 -1.37 -25.69
CA ARG A 617 18.31 -0.63 -25.80
C ARG A 617 18.52 0.67 -26.56
N ARG A 618 17.55 1.01 -27.43
CA ARG A 618 17.47 2.31 -28.12
C ARG A 618 16.05 2.84 -28.03
N GLY A 619 15.92 4.11 -27.66
CA GLY A 619 14.68 4.85 -27.77
C GLY A 619 14.43 5.31 -29.22
N LEU A 620 13.16 5.55 -29.54
CA LEU A 620 12.74 6.05 -30.85
C LEU A 620 12.78 7.59 -30.94
N GLY A 621 13.10 8.30 -29.85
CA GLY A 621 12.98 9.75 -29.78
C GLY A 621 11.53 10.25 -29.62
N LEU A 622 10.61 9.36 -29.27
CA LEU A 622 9.19 9.64 -29.07
C LEU A 622 8.76 9.08 -27.71
N LEU A 623 8.00 9.87 -26.93
CA LEU A 623 7.38 9.33 -25.72
C LEU A 623 6.22 8.43 -26.08
N ALA A 624 6.20 7.24 -25.47
CA ALA A 624 5.04 6.38 -25.51
C ALA A 624 3.83 7.09 -24.88
N ARG A 625 2.64 6.83 -25.43
CA ARG A 625 1.38 7.29 -24.86
C ARG A 625 0.47 6.12 -24.65
N SER A 626 0.00 5.98 -23.42
CA SER A 626 -0.94 4.94 -23.04
C SER A 626 -2.29 5.53 -22.63
N ARG A 627 -3.38 4.95 -23.14
CA ARG A 627 -4.76 5.25 -22.76
C ARG A 627 -5.34 4.03 -22.10
N THR A 628 -5.69 4.17 -20.83
CA THR A 628 -6.12 3.05 -19.99
C THR A 628 -7.56 3.22 -19.58
N LEU A 629 -8.38 2.23 -19.88
CA LEU A 629 -9.72 2.05 -19.33
C LEU A 629 -9.63 0.96 -18.25
N SER A 630 -10.03 1.27 -17.04
CA SER A 630 -10.06 0.33 -15.92
C SER A 630 -11.43 0.24 -15.30
N ALA A 631 -11.80 -0.97 -14.86
CA ALA A 631 -12.99 -1.24 -14.07
C ALA A 631 -12.64 -2.20 -12.95
N ARG A 632 -13.16 -1.96 -11.76
CA ARG A 632 -12.97 -2.79 -10.58
C ARG A 632 -14.26 -2.92 -9.80
N ALA A 633 -14.51 -4.12 -9.28
CA ALA A 633 -15.61 -4.43 -8.39
C ALA A 633 -15.09 -5.23 -7.22
N ASP A 634 -15.42 -4.81 -6.00
CA ASP A 634 -15.04 -5.48 -4.75
C ASP A 634 -16.28 -5.70 -3.88
N TYR A 635 -16.33 -6.84 -3.21
CA TYR A 635 -17.35 -7.20 -2.23
C TYR A 635 -16.71 -7.77 -0.97
N ASP A 636 -16.98 -7.14 0.18
CA ASP A 636 -16.46 -7.55 1.48
C ASP A 636 -17.58 -8.03 2.39
N ILE A 637 -17.31 -9.09 3.16
CA ILE A 637 -18.15 -9.57 4.25
C ILE A 637 -17.31 -9.61 5.54
N LYS A 638 -17.85 -9.03 6.61
CA LYS A 638 -17.21 -8.96 7.93
C LYS A 638 -18.18 -9.51 8.98
N LEU A 639 -17.85 -10.64 9.56
CA LEU A 639 -18.59 -11.23 10.67
C LEU A 639 -17.68 -11.31 11.91
N PRO A 640 -17.49 -10.17 12.63
CA PRO A 640 -16.51 -10.10 13.72
C PRO A 640 -16.77 -11.07 14.85
N LEU A 641 -18.04 -11.28 15.23
CA LEU A 641 -18.42 -12.21 16.29
C LEU A 641 -18.14 -13.67 15.92
N GLU A 642 -18.23 -13.98 14.64
CA GLU A 642 -17.93 -15.30 14.09
C GLU A 642 -16.45 -15.43 13.68
N MET A 643 -15.68 -14.33 13.80
CA MET A 643 -14.30 -14.23 13.34
C MET A 643 -14.12 -14.71 11.89
N LEU A 644 -15.10 -14.42 11.03
CA LEU A 644 -15.13 -14.77 9.64
C LEU A 644 -15.06 -13.49 8.79
N PHE A 645 -14.07 -13.44 7.90
CA PHE A 645 -13.83 -12.33 6.99
C PHE A 645 -13.64 -12.87 5.59
N CYS A 646 -14.33 -12.29 4.64
CA CYS A 646 -14.26 -12.69 3.24
C CYS A 646 -14.23 -11.46 2.36
N TYR A 647 -13.45 -11.50 1.29
CA TYR A 647 -13.50 -10.53 0.21
C TYR A 647 -13.40 -11.21 -1.15
N VAL A 648 -14.09 -10.65 -2.12
CA VAL A 648 -14.05 -11.07 -3.53
C VAL A 648 -13.88 -9.82 -4.37
N GLY A 649 -12.99 -9.86 -5.33
CA GLY A 649 -12.82 -8.75 -6.24
C GLY A 649 -12.58 -9.20 -7.68
N ALA A 650 -12.94 -8.33 -8.61
CA ALA A 650 -12.65 -8.49 -10.02
C ALA A 650 -12.15 -7.17 -10.60
N SER A 651 -11.17 -7.24 -11.49
CA SER A 651 -10.67 -6.07 -12.20
C SER A 651 -10.48 -6.36 -13.69
N TYR A 652 -10.70 -5.33 -14.50
CA TYR A 652 -10.44 -5.35 -15.93
C TYR A 652 -9.71 -4.08 -16.31
N VAL A 653 -8.61 -4.23 -17.05
CA VAL A 653 -7.82 -3.12 -17.58
C VAL A 653 -7.62 -3.34 -19.07
N GLN A 654 -8.00 -2.36 -19.87
CA GLN A 654 -7.69 -2.30 -21.29
C GLN A 654 -6.81 -1.09 -21.54
N GLN A 655 -5.65 -1.30 -22.15
CA GLN A 655 -4.68 -0.26 -22.44
C GLN A 655 -4.44 -0.18 -23.96
N ARG A 656 -4.45 1.04 -24.48
CA ARG A 656 -4.05 1.33 -25.85
C ARG A 656 -2.73 2.08 -25.80
N ASN A 657 -1.68 1.45 -26.32
CA ASN A 657 -0.33 1.99 -26.35
C ASN A 657 -0.01 2.52 -27.76
N SER A 658 0.71 3.65 -27.83
CA SER A 658 1.12 4.24 -29.12
C SER A 658 2.36 3.59 -29.71
N LEU A 659 3.24 3.06 -28.85
CA LEU A 659 4.49 2.39 -29.24
C LEU A 659 4.40 0.90 -28.89
N MET A 660 4.89 0.05 -29.80
CA MET A 660 4.94 -1.40 -29.62
C MET A 660 6.38 -1.82 -29.34
N PRO A 661 6.64 -2.62 -28.28
CA PRO A 661 7.95 -3.19 -28.03
C PRO A 661 8.41 -4.06 -29.20
N SER A 662 9.68 -3.95 -29.57
CA SER A 662 10.31 -4.73 -30.63
C SER A 662 11.64 -5.27 -30.14
N LEU A 663 11.85 -6.59 -30.27
CA LEU A 663 13.08 -7.28 -29.95
C LEU A 663 13.68 -7.85 -31.23
N ALA A 664 14.96 -7.54 -31.48
CA ALA A 664 15.79 -8.30 -32.42
C ALA A 664 16.69 -9.21 -31.60
N VAL A 665 16.43 -10.51 -31.70
CA VAL A 665 17.13 -11.55 -30.92
C VAL A 665 18.14 -12.25 -31.80
N SER A 666 19.40 -12.20 -31.39
CA SER A 666 20.49 -12.98 -31.94
C SER A 666 21.21 -13.76 -30.82
N PRO A 667 22.05 -14.75 -31.13
CA PRO A 667 22.81 -15.46 -30.10
C PRO A 667 23.74 -14.57 -29.26
N ARG A 668 24.20 -13.45 -29.84
CA ARG A 668 25.13 -12.52 -29.18
C ARG A 668 24.47 -11.31 -28.54
N LEU A 669 23.35 -10.83 -29.09
CA LEU A 669 22.76 -9.56 -28.70
C LEU A 669 21.24 -9.60 -28.83
N ILE A 670 20.57 -9.12 -27.82
CA ILE A 670 19.14 -8.79 -27.81
C ILE A 670 19.03 -7.27 -27.92
N GLU A 671 18.54 -6.77 -29.05
CA GLU A 671 18.28 -5.36 -29.25
C GLU A 671 16.81 -5.05 -28.93
N ALA A 672 16.59 -4.26 -27.90
CA ALA A 672 15.27 -3.79 -27.50
C ALA A 672 15.02 -2.40 -28.04
N THR A 673 14.01 -2.28 -28.90
CA THR A 673 13.56 -1.00 -29.48
C THR A 673 12.05 -0.86 -29.34
N THR A 674 11.51 0.26 -29.78
CA THR A 674 10.06 0.45 -29.91
C THR A 674 9.73 0.82 -31.36
N ARG A 675 8.52 0.48 -31.82
CA ARG A 675 8.01 0.88 -33.13
C ARG A 675 6.73 1.72 -32.94
N SER A 676 6.55 2.73 -33.78
CA SER A 676 5.33 3.55 -33.81
C SER A 676 4.16 2.74 -34.39
N MET A 677 3.65 1.81 -33.61
CA MET A 677 2.53 0.93 -33.97
C MET A 677 1.54 0.85 -32.80
N PRO A 678 0.38 1.53 -32.93
CA PRO A 678 -0.64 1.46 -31.89
C PRO A 678 -1.17 0.04 -31.71
N HIS A 679 -1.29 -0.40 -30.46
CA HIS A 679 -1.81 -1.72 -30.12
C HIS A 679 -2.61 -1.70 -28.82
N HIS A 680 -3.35 -2.77 -28.56
CA HIS A 680 -4.13 -2.94 -27.35
C HIS A 680 -3.56 -4.08 -26.52
N THR A 681 -3.54 -3.88 -25.22
CA THR A 681 -3.31 -4.93 -24.22
C THR A 681 -4.51 -5.00 -23.28
N ARG A 682 -4.81 -6.18 -22.74
CA ARG A 682 -5.94 -6.42 -21.84
C ARG A 682 -5.50 -7.28 -20.68
N HIS A 683 -5.95 -6.92 -19.48
CA HIS A 683 -5.73 -7.69 -18.27
C HIS A 683 -7.05 -7.84 -17.54
N ALA A 684 -7.37 -9.06 -17.13
CA ALA A 684 -8.51 -9.36 -16.28
C ALA A 684 -8.05 -10.18 -15.11
N SER A 685 -8.50 -9.84 -13.91
CA SER A 685 -8.20 -10.62 -12.71
C SER A 685 -9.43 -10.78 -11.83
N ILE A 686 -9.51 -11.94 -11.17
CA ILE A 686 -10.47 -12.25 -10.11
C ILE A 686 -9.65 -12.71 -8.92
N TYR A 687 -9.98 -12.24 -7.75
CA TYR A 687 -9.32 -12.62 -6.51
C TYR A 687 -10.32 -12.82 -5.39
N PHE A 688 -9.98 -13.70 -4.48
CA PHE A 688 -10.79 -14.11 -3.35
C PHE A 688 -9.90 -14.27 -2.12
N GLY A 689 -10.38 -13.83 -0.97
CA GLY A 689 -9.74 -14.09 0.31
C GLY A 689 -10.77 -14.45 1.37
N LEU A 690 -10.47 -15.48 2.14
CA LEU A 690 -11.26 -15.97 3.25
C LEU A 690 -10.37 -16.17 4.47
N THR A 691 -10.76 -15.60 5.59
CA THR A 691 -10.09 -15.81 6.87
C THR A 691 -11.12 -16.21 7.91
N LYS A 692 -10.89 -17.34 8.58
CA LYS A 692 -11.70 -17.84 9.70
C LYS A 692 -10.82 -18.19 10.88
N ARG A 693 -11.16 -17.75 12.08
CA ARG A 693 -10.58 -18.25 13.30
C ARG A 693 -11.55 -19.21 14.00
N PHE A 694 -11.04 -20.36 14.35
CA PHE A 694 -11.73 -21.39 15.12
C PHE A 694 -11.35 -21.21 16.59
N GLN A 695 -12.26 -20.63 17.40
CA GLN A 695 -12.00 -20.33 18.82
C GLN A 695 -11.73 -21.60 19.65
N SER A 696 -12.42 -22.69 19.33
CA SER A 696 -12.30 -23.97 20.07
C SER A 696 -10.90 -24.58 20.04
N ILE A 697 -10.18 -24.38 18.94
CA ILE A 697 -8.82 -24.91 18.73
C ILE A 697 -7.74 -23.81 18.65
N GLY A 698 -8.13 -22.53 18.83
CA GLY A 698 -7.20 -21.38 18.78
C GLY A 698 -6.53 -21.14 17.43
N THR A 699 -7.04 -21.73 16.34
CA THR A 699 -6.38 -21.73 15.01
C THR A 699 -7.04 -20.74 14.06
N LYS A 700 -6.20 -19.99 13.29
CA LYS A 700 -6.62 -19.18 12.15
C LYS A 700 -6.37 -19.97 10.87
N ALA A 701 -7.40 -20.11 10.04
CA ALA A 701 -7.28 -20.58 8.67
C ALA A 701 -7.45 -19.37 7.73
N ALA A 702 -6.58 -19.24 6.76
CA ALA A 702 -6.67 -18.24 5.71
C ALA A 702 -6.49 -18.92 4.35
N LEU A 703 -7.29 -18.52 3.39
CA LEU A 703 -7.22 -18.94 2.00
C LEU A 703 -7.28 -17.71 1.11
N ASN A 704 -6.25 -17.48 0.34
CA ASN A 704 -6.26 -16.47 -0.72
C ASN A 704 -6.07 -17.18 -2.06
N ALA A 705 -6.82 -16.77 -3.07
CA ALA A 705 -6.72 -17.30 -4.41
C ALA A 705 -6.97 -16.19 -5.43
N GLY A 706 -6.34 -16.29 -6.57
CA GLY A 706 -6.58 -15.36 -7.67
C GLY A 706 -6.24 -15.96 -9.01
N PHE A 707 -6.99 -15.52 -10.01
CA PHE A 707 -6.77 -15.83 -11.40
C PHE A 707 -6.58 -14.54 -12.19
N THR A 708 -5.50 -14.46 -12.95
CA THR A 708 -5.23 -13.33 -13.85
C THR A 708 -5.04 -13.84 -15.26
N ARG A 709 -5.66 -13.16 -16.21
CA ARG A 709 -5.43 -13.37 -17.64
C ARG A 709 -5.00 -12.06 -18.27
N GLY A 710 -3.80 -12.05 -18.86
CA GLY A 710 -3.21 -10.90 -19.55
C GLY A 710 -2.93 -11.18 -21.01
N GLN A 711 -2.99 -10.14 -21.83
CA GLN A 711 -2.55 -10.13 -23.22
C GLN A 711 -1.39 -9.16 -23.35
N GLN A 712 -0.29 -9.62 -23.92
CA GLN A 712 0.87 -8.82 -24.28
C GLN A 712 1.11 -8.91 -25.77
N VAL A 713 1.53 -7.80 -26.37
CA VAL A 713 1.81 -7.73 -27.81
C VAL A 713 3.20 -7.17 -28.00
N MET A 714 4.01 -7.85 -28.82
CA MET A 714 5.36 -7.40 -29.16
C MET A 714 5.77 -7.88 -30.55
N ILE A 715 6.81 -7.26 -31.09
CA ILE A 715 7.49 -7.70 -32.31
C ILE A 715 8.77 -8.42 -31.87
N GLN A 716 9.01 -9.60 -32.42
CA GLN A 716 10.27 -10.33 -32.24
C GLN A 716 10.79 -10.78 -33.58
N ASN A 717 12.00 -10.39 -33.96
CA ASN A 717 12.62 -10.67 -35.24
C ASN A 717 11.68 -10.39 -36.41
N GLU A 718 11.19 -9.16 -36.48
CA GLU A 718 10.26 -8.62 -37.47
C GLU A 718 8.85 -9.26 -37.48
N ARG A 719 8.59 -10.25 -36.65
CA ARG A 719 7.29 -10.93 -36.56
C ARG A 719 6.54 -10.44 -35.32
N ARG A 720 5.25 -10.13 -35.48
CA ARG A 720 4.35 -9.77 -34.38
C ARG A 720 3.87 -11.02 -33.65
N TYR A 721 3.93 -10.96 -32.33
CA TYR A 721 3.41 -12.00 -31.43
C TYR A 721 2.39 -11.40 -30.46
N ASP A 722 1.31 -12.13 -30.28
CA ASP A 722 0.25 -11.84 -29.31
C ASP A 722 0.28 -12.94 -28.24
N TYR A 723 0.86 -12.63 -27.07
CA TYR A 723 1.00 -13.57 -25.96
C TYR A 723 -0.22 -13.47 -25.05
N GLN A 724 -0.77 -14.62 -24.66
CA GLN A 724 -1.76 -14.71 -23.60
C GLN A 724 -1.14 -15.41 -22.41
N LEU A 725 -1.07 -14.70 -21.29
CA LEU A 725 -0.57 -15.23 -20.03
C LEU A 725 -1.74 -15.44 -19.08
N SER A 726 -1.85 -16.63 -18.52
CA SER A 726 -2.82 -16.93 -17.47
C SER A 726 -2.08 -17.42 -16.24
N THR A 727 -2.36 -16.80 -15.10
CA THR A 727 -1.75 -17.15 -13.82
C THR A 727 -2.83 -17.47 -12.81
N LEU A 728 -2.75 -18.63 -12.20
CA LEU A 728 -3.53 -19.04 -11.04
C LEU A 728 -2.59 -19.11 -9.83
N TRP A 729 -2.97 -18.48 -8.75
CA TRP A 729 -2.21 -18.53 -7.50
C TRP A 729 -3.15 -18.78 -6.31
N PHE A 730 -2.63 -19.40 -5.28
CA PHE A 730 -3.33 -19.62 -4.01
C PHE A 730 -2.31 -19.71 -2.86
N THR A 731 -2.72 -19.27 -1.70
CA THR A 731 -1.93 -19.32 -0.46
C THR A 731 -2.80 -19.70 0.73
#